data_29cf5417c5558517ec29be5e0f6c2fa9
#
_entry.id   29cf5417c5558517ec29be5e0f6c2fa9
#
_cell.length_a   1.000
_cell.length_b   1.000
_cell.length_c   1.000
_cell.angle_alpha   90.00
_cell.angle_beta   90.00
_cell.angle_gamma   90.00
#
_symmetry.space_group_name_H-M   'P 1'
#
loop_
_entity.id
_entity.type
_entity.pdbx_description
1 polymer ?
#
loop_
_entity_poly.entity_id
_entity_poly.type
_entity_poly.pdbx_seq_one_letter_code
_entity_poly.pdbx_strand_id
1 'polypeptide(L)'
;MIPDIVALRRIAGVLILAALCIAGSPHAAAARDPAPDQPRVPAPVAAARHEATPSLEWVNPYIGTGSGGGGGSDYGGTMPFVTTPFGMTNWTAQTRENRISVSSYAFEDDTMAGFIGTHQPAIWMGDYGYITLAPEVDAVKIAPDSRKLPFRHADEIATPYYYSVLVDAGHSRQIRTEITATDHCGLMRFTFPENATASVVVEATRQHIEGFVRVDPAAREIAGYNPDRMDAHLTNVSLPNFKGYFVVRFNRSLATHGVYLREAAEPGGTTATGPNVGAYASFDTAAGRVVEAKVGTSFIGIEQARANLEAEIPAWDFEGVRTQLERIWNGKLGMLSIEGATDEQRRIFYTGLYHALLYPKLISEHGRYYSAFDDQVHEGVSYTAYSLWDTFRAENSLLTLLVPERIDDMVRSLLQDYREGGWMPKWPNPSYTNIMIATHADALVAEAINKGFHGFDYQLAYAAVYKDAMTPPEGDTTRDWHDRQPGVPYEARPGLTYYKQLGYIPVDKTAESASETLEDAYDDYAVAQVARAVGRKADYRFFVNRSHNYRNIYNSARGFMQAKHADGSWARPEEGWTEGDQWVYTYSVLHDIPGLMALMGGPDKFNARLDEHFQGGHNQHDNEPSHHYGYLYDFSGQPWKTQLRVREIAEKYYKNRPDGVAGNEDCGQMSAWYIFTALGFYPLDPVSGEYMIGSPLFRKATLDLPNGRRFVVSAPASSAANLYIQSARLNGRPLDVPIVTYAQIEAGGLLEFDMGPQPSKWASLWRGSPLPSFRQ
;
A
#
# COMPACT_ATOMS: atom_id res chain seq x y z
N MET A 1 3.00 12.64 -26.44
CA MET A 1 3.52 13.92 -25.91
C MET A 1 2.51 14.37 -24.87
N ILE A 2 2.70 13.97 -23.64
CA ILE A 2 1.92 14.39 -22.47
C ILE A 2 2.80 15.42 -21.75
N PRO A 3 2.37 16.67 -21.55
CA PRO A 3 3.20 17.65 -20.85
C PRO A 3 3.20 17.36 -19.34
N ASP A 4 4.33 17.60 -18.75
CA ASP A 4 4.72 17.54 -17.35
C ASP A 4 3.60 17.71 -16.30
N ILE A 5 3.22 16.63 -15.66
CA ILE A 5 2.36 16.63 -14.44
C ILE A 5 3.08 17.31 -13.28
N VAL A 6 4.41 17.27 -13.25
CA VAL A 6 5.25 17.92 -12.21
C VAL A 6 5.18 19.45 -12.27
N ALA A 7 4.98 20.05 -13.45
CA ALA A 7 4.87 21.51 -13.58
C ALA A 7 3.55 22.09 -13.04
N LEU A 8 2.49 21.31 -13.01
CA LEU A 8 1.17 21.76 -12.51
C LEU A 8 1.09 21.80 -10.98
N ARG A 9 1.83 20.95 -10.26
CA ARG A 9 1.88 20.98 -8.79
C ARG A 9 2.55 22.25 -8.24
N ARG A 10 3.50 22.86 -8.96
CA ARG A 10 4.17 24.10 -8.53
C ARG A 10 3.31 25.38 -8.64
N ILE A 11 2.24 25.37 -9.45
CA ILE A 11 1.38 26.55 -9.66
C ILE A 11 0.27 26.62 -8.61
N ALA A 12 -0.21 25.49 -8.10
CA ALA A 12 -1.27 25.47 -7.09
C ALA A 12 -0.79 25.94 -5.71
N GLY A 13 0.46 25.63 -5.32
CA GLY A 13 1.02 26.04 -4.03
C GLY A 13 1.31 27.54 -3.88
N VAL A 14 1.52 28.26 -4.98
CA VAL A 14 1.87 29.69 -4.95
C VAL A 14 0.63 30.61 -4.97
N LEU A 15 -0.53 30.10 -5.39
CA LEU A 15 -1.77 30.92 -5.48
C LEU A 15 -2.56 30.99 -4.16
N ILE A 16 -2.25 30.18 -3.16
CA ILE A 16 -2.95 30.20 -1.85
C ILE A 16 -2.32 31.19 -0.86
N LEU A 17 -1.08 31.63 -1.06
CA LEU A 17 -0.41 32.59 -0.16
C LEU A 17 -0.56 34.07 -0.53
N ALA A 18 -1.21 34.42 -1.64
CA ALA A 18 -1.34 35.81 -2.12
C ALA A 18 -2.66 36.51 -1.75
N ALA A 19 -3.58 35.87 -1.00
CA ALA A 19 -4.92 36.41 -0.73
C ALA A 19 -5.18 36.90 0.69
N LEU A 20 -4.15 37.12 1.53
CA LEU A 20 -4.33 37.49 2.93
C LEU A 20 -3.53 38.73 3.37
N CYS A 21 -3.65 39.83 2.64
CA CYS A 21 -3.30 41.17 3.15
C CYS A 21 -4.08 42.24 2.40
N ILE A 22 -5.23 42.68 2.88
CA ILE A 22 -5.72 44.06 2.83
C ILE A 22 -6.89 44.25 3.83
N ALA A 23 -6.61 45.08 4.82
CA ALA A 23 -7.42 46.06 5.56
C ALA A 23 -8.75 45.63 6.23
N GLY A 24 -8.74 45.84 7.54
CA GLY A 24 -9.90 45.81 8.42
C GLY A 24 -10.77 47.07 8.39
N SER A 25 -12.00 46.89 8.83
CA SER A 25 -12.79 47.76 9.75
C SER A 25 -14.10 47.07 10.14
N PRO A 26 -14.70 47.36 11.27
CA PRO A 26 -15.58 46.48 11.98
C PRO A 26 -17.05 46.71 11.59
N HIS A 27 -17.78 45.65 11.35
CA HIS A 27 -19.25 45.67 11.39
C HIS A 27 -19.80 44.42 12.05
N ALA A 28 -20.77 44.68 12.89
CA ALA A 28 -21.66 43.86 13.70
C ALA A 28 -21.75 42.33 13.41
N ALA A 29 -21.72 41.57 14.51
CA ALA A 29 -22.03 40.16 14.56
C ALA A 29 -23.46 39.88 14.10
N ALA A 30 -23.56 39.26 12.92
CA ALA A 30 -24.72 38.49 12.53
C ALA A 30 -24.36 37.01 12.73
N ALA A 31 -25.24 36.31 13.47
CA ALA A 31 -25.12 34.87 13.68
C ALA A 31 -24.97 34.16 12.31
N ARG A 32 -23.88 33.46 12.10
CA ARG A 32 -23.73 32.57 10.94
C ARG A 32 -24.48 31.28 11.25
N ASP A 33 -25.31 30.88 10.30
CA ASP A 33 -25.86 29.55 10.22
C ASP A 33 -24.72 28.52 10.28
N PRO A 34 -24.93 27.37 10.96
CA PRO A 34 -23.92 26.30 10.93
C PRO A 34 -23.66 25.87 9.50
N ALA A 35 -22.39 25.73 9.16
CA ALA A 35 -21.95 25.16 7.89
C ALA A 35 -22.70 23.83 7.63
N PRO A 36 -23.05 23.51 6.38
CA PRO A 36 -23.72 22.25 6.07
C PRO A 36 -22.89 21.09 6.62
N ASP A 37 -23.57 20.20 7.33
CA ASP A 37 -22.99 18.97 7.90
C ASP A 37 -22.26 18.23 6.79
N GLN A 38 -20.94 18.10 6.91
CA GLN A 38 -20.16 17.28 5.96
C GLN A 38 -20.66 15.83 6.11
N PRO A 39 -20.79 15.08 5.00
CA PRO A 39 -21.32 13.73 5.06
C PRO A 39 -20.46 12.87 5.98
N ARG A 40 -21.04 12.46 7.09
CA ARG A 40 -20.43 11.47 7.97
C ARG A 40 -20.48 10.13 7.25
N VAL A 41 -19.36 9.41 7.24
CA VAL A 41 -19.32 8.02 6.77
C VAL A 41 -20.40 7.25 7.52
N PRO A 42 -21.35 6.60 6.84
CA PRO A 42 -22.36 5.81 7.52
C PRO A 42 -21.69 4.73 8.35
N ALA A 43 -22.07 4.57 9.60
CA ALA A 43 -21.63 3.44 10.39
C ALA A 43 -22.11 2.15 9.68
N PRO A 44 -21.29 1.09 9.60
CA PRO A 44 -21.73 -0.16 9.00
C PRO A 44 -23.04 -0.59 9.67
N VAL A 45 -24.09 -0.76 8.87
CA VAL A 45 -25.37 -1.26 9.36
C VAL A 45 -25.12 -2.71 9.79
N ALA A 46 -25.38 -3.02 11.04
CA ALA A 46 -25.16 -4.33 11.59
C ALA A 46 -25.89 -5.38 10.73
N ALA A 47 -25.12 -6.15 9.95
CA ALA A 47 -25.59 -7.40 9.41
C ALA A 47 -25.98 -8.32 10.58
N ALA A 48 -26.93 -9.23 10.35
CA ALA A 48 -27.44 -10.13 11.39
C ALA A 48 -26.30 -10.66 12.26
N ARG A 49 -26.38 -10.44 13.57
CA ARG A 49 -25.34 -10.70 14.56
C ARG A 49 -24.93 -12.18 14.53
N HIS A 50 -23.88 -12.48 13.75
CA HIS A 50 -22.98 -13.57 14.11
C HIS A 50 -22.06 -13.03 15.21
N GLU A 51 -21.55 -13.91 16.09
CA GLU A 51 -20.59 -13.52 17.14
C GLU A 51 -19.31 -12.95 16.49
N ALA A 52 -19.40 -11.73 15.97
CA ALA A 52 -18.25 -10.99 15.47
C ALA A 52 -17.36 -10.61 16.65
N THR A 53 -16.05 -10.83 16.52
CA THR A 53 -15.13 -10.31 17.53
C THR A 53 -15.20 -8.77 17.52
N PRO A 54 -15.00 -8.10 18.66
CA PRO A 54 -15.06 -6.64 18.75
C PRO A 54 -14.15 -5.90 17.74
N SER A 55 -13.11 -6.54 17.24
CA SER A 55 -12.13 -5.93 16.32
C SER A 55 -12.69 -5.67 14.93
N LEU A 56 -13.42 -6.62 14.35
CA LEU A 56 -13.93 -6.51 12.98
C LEU A 56 -15.05 -5.47 12.83
N GLU A 57 -15.85 -5.26 13.87
CA GLU A 57 -16.93 -4.24 13.87
C GLU A 57 -16.39 -2.79 13.78
N TRP A 58 -15.11 -2.59 14.08
CA TRP A 58 -14.45 -1.29 14.02
C TRP A 58 -13.85 -0.97 12.65
N VAL A 59 -13.75 -1.93 11.74
CA VAL A 59 -13.24 -1.66 10.39
C VAL A 59 -14.23 -0.81 9.60
N ASN A 60 -13.74 0.29 9.06
CA ASN A 60 -14.48 1.18 8.18
C ASN A 60 -13.77 1.28 6.81
N PRO A 61 -14.10 0.42 5.83
CA PRO A 61 -13.41 0.38 4.54
C PRO A 61 -13.56 1.65 3.69
N TYR A 62 -14.36 2.62 4.13
CA TYR A 62 -14.47 3.92 3.46
C TYR A 62 -13.37 4.91 3.83
N ILE A 63 -12.56 4.65 4.88
CA ILE A 63 -11.41 5.51 5.20
C ILE A 63 -10.40 5.45 4.05
N GLY A 64 -10.05 6.61 3.48
CA GLY A 64 -9.10 6.72 2.37
C GLY A 64 -9.73 6.55 0.98
N THR A 65 -11.07 6.44 0.86
CA THR A 65 -11.76 6.30 -0.44
C THR A 65 -12.21 7.63 -1.04
N GLY A 66 -11.92 8.76 -0.42
CA GLY A 66 -12.24 10.09 -0.92
C GLY A 66 -11.36 10.48 -2.10
N SER A 67 -11.92 11.29 -3.02
CA SER A 67 -11.21 11.74 -4.23
C SER A 67 -10.63 13.15 -4.13
N GLY A 68 -10.69 13.77 -2.94
CA GLY A 68 -10.22 15.15 -2.75
C GLY A 68 -10.96 16.20 -3.60
N GLY A 69 -12.12 15.83 -4.17
CA GLY A 69 -12.96 16.72 -4.95
C GLY A 69 -12.46 17.04 -6.37
N GLY A 70 -11.40 16.39 -6.84
CA GLY A 70 -10.80 16.73 -8.14
C GLY A 70 -10.21 15.57 -8.95
N GLY A 71 -10.41 14.32 -8.52
CA GLY A 71 -9.76 13.16 -9.15
C GLY A 71 -8.26 13.11 -8.90
N GLY A 72 -7.78 13.80 -7.85
CA GLY A 72 -6.40 13.76 -7.40
C GLY A 72 -6.14 12.58 -6.47
N SER A 73 -4.89 12.17 -6.38
CA SER A 73 -4.38 11.05 -5.58
C SER A 73 -4.06 11.44 -4.12
N ASP A 74 -4.69 12.46 -3.57
CA ASP A 74 -4.17 13.10 -2.35
C ASP A 74 -4.80 12.57 -1.04
N TYR A 75 -5.69 11.54 -1.08
CA TYR A 75 -6.44 11.08 0.07
C TYR A 75 -6.60 9.56 0.07
N GLY A 76 -5.57 8.85 0.48
CA GLY A 76 -5.59 7.41 0.67
C GLY A 76 -5.57 6.59 -0.61
N GLY A 77 -6.46 6.85 -1.56
CA GLY A 77 -6.58 6.07 -2.80
C GLY A 77 -7.00 4.62 -2.57
N THR A 78 -7.61 4.33 -1.43
CA THR A 78 -8.11 3.00 -1.06
C THR A 78 -9.47 2.74 -1.68
N MET A 79 -9.90 1.49 -1.62
CA MET A 79 -11.22 1.04 -2.08
C MET A 79 -11.83 0.10 -1.04
N PRO A 80 -13.18 0.03 -0.94
CA PRO A 80 -13.85 -0.85 0.01
C PRO A 80 -13.80 -2.32 -0.48
N PHE A 81 -12.62 -2.92 -0.41
CA PHE A 81 -12.38 -4.27 -0.90
C PHE A 81 -13.04 -5.35 -0.05
N VAL A 82 -13.58 -6.34 -0.74
CA VAL A 82 -13.91 -7.66 -0.20
C VAL A 82 -12.86 -8.64 -0.74
N THR A 83 -12.02 -9.17 0.14
CA THR A 83 -10.91 -10.05 -0.22
C THR A 83 -10.40 -10.77 1.03
N THR A 84 -9.63 -11.84 0.87
CA THR A 84 -8.83 -12.41 1.95
C THR A 84 -7.60 -11.54 2.23
N PRO A 85 -6.96 -11.63 3.40
CA PRO A 85 -5.63 -11.05 3.58
C PRO A 85 -4.67 -11.56 2.50
N PHE A 86 -4.02 -10.61 1.79
CA PHE A 86 -3.09 -10.90 0.68
C PHE A 86 -3.73 -11.58 -0.53
N GLY A 87 -5.06 -11.57 -0.69
CA GLY A 87 -5.77 -12.22 -1.78
C GLY A 87 -5.35 -11.74 -3.16
N MET A 88 -5.36 -12.63 -4.16
CA MET A 88 -4.95 -12.32 -5.53
C MET A 88 -5.84 -11.24 -6.15
N THR A 89 -7.16 -11.41 -6.05
CA THR A 89 -8.14 -10.51 -6.65
C THR A 89 -8.95 -9.80 -5.58
N ASN A 90 -8.97 -8.48 -5.63
CA ASN A 90 -9.80 -7.65 -4.76
C ASN A 90 -11.14 -7.34 -5.44
N TRP A 91 -12.24 -7.53 -4.73
CA TRP A 91 -13.58 -7.27 -5.25
C TRP A 91 -14.15 -6.00 -4.64
N THR A 92 -14.68 -5.11 -5.49
CA THR A 92 -15.31 -3.85 -5.04
C THR A 92 -16.39 -3.38 -5.99
N ALA A 93 -17.17 -2.40 -5.55
CA ALA A 93 -18.05 -1.64 -6.44
C ALA A 93 -17.22 -0.79 -7.42
N GLN A 94 -17.79 -0.59 -8.62
CA GLN A 94 -17.20 0.25 -9.64
C GLN A 94 -18.09 1.49 -9.85
N THR A 95 -17.69 2.62 -9.29
CA THR A 95 -18.40 3.91 -9.48
C THR A 95 -17.86 4.67 -10.69
N ARG A 96 -16.60 4.42 -11.02
CA ARG A 96 -15.90 5.01 -12.18
C ARG A 96 -14.96 4.00 -12.83
N GLU A 97 -14.58 4.25 -14.05
CA GLU A 97 -13.58 3.44 -14.74
C GLU A 97 -12.20 3.73 -14.15
N ASN A 98 -11.54 2.70 -13.62
CA ASN A 98 -10.18 2.85 -13.08
C ASN A 98 -9.15 3.00 -14.21
N ARG A 99 -8.10 3.72 -13.90
CA ARG A 99 -6.91 3.96 -14.73
C ARG A 99 -5.79 4.46 -13.83
N ILE A 100 -4.61 4.67 -14.36
CA ILE A 100 -3.53 5.32 -13.60
C ILE A 100 -4.04 6.65 -13.03
N SER A 101 -3.87 6.86 -11.75
CA SER A 101 -4.35 7.99 -10.96
C SER A 101 -5.87 8.09 -10.77
N VAL A 102 -6.60 7.00 -11.01
CA VAL A 102 -8.04 6.89 -10.74
C VAL A 102 -8.37 5.50 -10.20
N SER A 103 -8.88 5.41 -8.98
CA SER A 103 -9.42 4.17 -8.42
C SER A 103 -10.80 3.85 -8.99
N SER A 104 -11.21 2.59 -8.97
CA SER A 104 -12.53 2.17 -9.47
C SER A 104 -13.70 2.59 -8.57
N TYR A 105 -13.44 2.96 -7.32
CA TYR A 105 -14.44 3.46 -6.38
C TYR A 105 -13.99 4.81 -5.79
N ALA A 106 -14.91 5.75 -5.71
CA ALA A 106 -14.71 6.96 -4.93
C ALA A 106 -15.99 7.29 -4.15
N PHE A 107 -15.82 7.65 -2.88
CA PHE A 107 -16.94 7.87 -1.96
C PHE A 107 -17.88 9.01 -2.37
N GLU A 108 -17.40 9.99 -3.13
CA GLU A 108 -18.22 11.13 -3.60
C GLU A 108 -19.13 10.79 -4.77
N ASP A 109 -18.96 9.62 -5.40
CA ASP A 109 -19.78 9.21 -6.51
C ASP A 109 -21.16 8.72 -6.04
N ASP A 110 -22.19 9.01 -6.83
CA ASP A 110 -23.58 8.64 -6.57
C ASP A 110 -24.17 7.67 -7.62
N THR A 111 -23.33 7.20 -8.55
CA THR A 111 -23.69 6.24 -9.59
C THR A 111 -22.70 5.09 -9.67
N MET A 112 -23.18 3.92 -10.02
CA MET A 112 -22.41 2.67 -10.08
C MET A 112 -22.52 2.01 -11.44
N ALA A 113 -21.39 1.70 -12.07
CA ALA A 113 -21.30 1.10 -13.40
C ALA A 113 -21.23 -0.43 -13.35
N GLY A 114 -20.91 -1.01 -12.19
CA GLY A 114 -20.77 -2.44 -12.00
C GLY A 114 -19.99 -2.81 -10.75
N PHE A 115 -19.44 -4.02 -10.74
CA PHE A 115 -18.64 -4.61 -9.66
C PHE A 115 -17.40 -5.25 -10.27
N ILE A 116 -16.24 -4.87 -9.81
CA ILE A 116 -14.95 -5.20 -10.43
C ILE A 116 -14.13 -6.14 -9.55
N GLY A 117 -13.51 -7.15 -10.19
CA GLY A 117 -12.35 -7.84 -9.68
C GLY A 117 -11.10 -7.15 -10.21
N THR A 118 -10.34 -6.52 -9.33
CA THR A 118 -9.22 -5.63 -9.66
C THR A 118 -7.92 -6.11 -9.02
N HIS A 119 -6.81 -5.76 -9.65
CA HIS A 119 -5.45 -5.99 -9.14
C HIS A 119 -4.70 -4.67 -8.93
N GLN A 120 -5.36 -3.51 -9.12
CA GLN A 120 -4.76 -2.18 -8.89
C GLN A 120 -4.29 -2.05 -7.44
N PRO A 121 -2.97 -1.89 -7.20
CA PRO A 121 -2.43 -1.91 -5.83
C PRO A 121 -2.53 -0.56 -5.13
N ALA A 122 -2.38 0.52 -5.87
CA ALA A 122 -2.47 1.90 -5.39
C ALA A 122 -3.12 2.77 -6.48
N ILE A 123 -3.68 3.92 -6.10
CA ILE A 123 -4.38 4.79 -7.05
C ILE A 123 -3.46 5.26 -8.19
N TRP A 124 -2.19 5.54 -7.90
CA TRP A 124 -1.21 6.04 -8.87
C TRP A 124 -0.60 4.93 -9.75
N MET A 125 -0.90 3.64 -9.44
CA MET A 125 -0.55 2.49 -10.26
C MET A 125 -1.67 2.11 -11.20
N GLY A 126 -1.33 1.43 -12.30
CA GLY A 126 -2.30 0.85 -13.21
C GLY A 126 -2.86 -0.49 -12.73
N ASP A 127 -4.02 -0.85 -13.25
CA ASP A 127 -4.62 -2.17 -13.07
C ASP A 127 -4.16 -3.13 -14.18
N TYR A 128 -4.35 -4.43 -13.97
CA TYR A 128 -4.05 -5.46 -14.94
C TYR A 128 -4.99 -6.65 -14.80
N GLY A 129 -5.40 -7.25 -15.91
CA GLY A 129 -6.19 -8.49 -15.94
C GLY A 129 -7.54 -8.45 -15.23
N TYR A 130 -8.11 -7.28 -15.02
CA TYR A 130 -9.39 -7.04 -14.30
C TYR A 130 -10.61 -7.56 -15.07
N ILE A 131 -11.73 -7.71 -14.34
CA ILE A 131 -13.04 -8.11 -14.88
C ILE A 131 -14.16 -7.32 -14.18
N THR A 132 -15.19 -6.88 -14.92
CA THR A 132 -16.37 -6.21 -14.36
C THR A 132 -17.65 -7.00 -14.65
N LEU A 133 -18.53 -7.09 -13.64
CA LEU A 133 -19.90 -7.60 -13.77
C LEU A 133 -20.89 -6.47 -13.45
N ALA A 134 -21.91 -6.31 -14.30
CA ALA A 134 -22.96 -5.31 -14.09
C ALA A 134 -24.35 -5.92 -14.20
N PRO A 135 -25.20 -5.82 -13.14
CA PRO A 135 -26.57 -6.25 -13.20
C PRO A 135 -27.44 -5.22 -13.92
N GLU A 136 -28.31 -5.67 -14.80
CA GLU A 136 -29.19 -4.86 -15.65
C GLU A 136 -30.62 -5.36 -15.60
N VAL A 137 -31.58 -4.47 -15.88
CA VAL A 137 -32.98 -4.80 -16.11
C VAL A 137 -33.45 -4.25 -17.44
N ASP A 138 -34.41 -4.95 -18.06
CA ASP A 138 -35.05 -4.66 -19.35
C ASP A 138 -34.06 -4.81 -20.53
N ALA A 139 -33.36 -3.78 -20.94
CA ALA A 139 -32.44 -3.83 -22.08
C ALA A 139 -31.00 -3.96 -21.62
N VAL A 140 -30.23 -4.80 -22.29
CA VAL A 140 -28.78 -4.91 -22.08
C VAL A 140 -28.09 -3.65 -22.57
N LYS A 141 -27.36 -2.98 -21.68
CA LYS A 141 -26.56 -1.78 -21.97
C LYS A 141 -25.08 -2.14 -21.92
N ILE A 142 -24.37 -1.96 -23.01
CA ILE A 142 -23.00 -2.39 -23.18
C ILE A 142 -22.02 -1.33 -22.66
N ALA A 143 -22.23 -0.06 -23.03
CA ALA A 143 -21.31 1.01 -22.68
C ALA A 143 -21.37 1.33 -21.16
N PRO A 144 -20.22 1.42 -20.45
CA PRO A 144 -20.18 1.67 -19.01
C PRO A 144 -21.01 2.87 -18.55
N ASP A 145 -20.93 3.99 -19.28
CA ASP A 145 -21.70 5.20 -18.95
C ASP A 145 -23.21 5.03 -19.11
N SER A 146 -23.66 4.16 -20.03
CA SER A 146 -25.10 3.91 -20.25
C SER A 146 -25.71 2.97 -19.21
N ARG A 147 -24.87 2.16 -18.51
CA ARG A 147 -25.32 1.19 -17.49
C ARG A 147 -25.17 1.71 -16.06
N LYS A 148 -24.65 2.94 -15.86
CA LYS A 148 -24.58 3.55 -14.55
C LYS A 148 -25.95 3.65 -13.89
N LEU A 149 -26.06 3.13 -12.68
CA LEU A 149 -27.27 3.16 -11.88
C LEU A 149 -27.03 4.02 -10.62
N PRO A 150 -27.97 4.92 -10.27
CA PRO A 150 -27.86 5.69 -9.03
C PRO A 150 -27.91 4.81 -7.78
N PHE A 151 -27.16 5.22 -6.76
CA PHE A 151 -27.21 4.60 -5.42
C PHE A 151 -27.06 5.67 -4.34
N ARG A 152 -27.22 5.26 -3.09
CA ARG A 152 -26.98 6.11 -1.93
C ARG A 152 -26.14 5.35 -0.89
N HIS A 153 -25.16 6.00 -0.27
CA HIS A 153 -24.35 5.40 0.78
C HIS A 153 -25.16 4.88 1.98
N ALA A 154 -26.35 5.42 2.22
CA ALA A 154 -27.26 4.90 3.26
C ALA A 154 -27.78 3.48 2.95
N ASP A 155 -27.71 3.07 1.67
CA ASP A 155 -28.16 1.76 1.18
C ASP A 155 -26.94 0.85 0.86
N GLU A 156 -25.73 1.24 1.30
CA GLU A 156 -24.46 0.56 1.07
C GLU A 156 -23.91 -0.01 2.37
N ILE A 157 -23.37 -1.22 2.31
CA ILE A 157 -22.66 -1.89 3.42
C ILE A 157 -21.32 -2.33 2.90
N ALA A 158 -20.23 -1.93 3.56
CA ALA A 158 -18.88 -2.37 3.26
C ALA A 158 -18.20 -2.92 4.51
N THR A 159 -17.66 -4.12 4.41
CA THR A 159 -16.80 -4.78 5.38
C THR A 159 -15.69 -5.53 4.64
N PRO A 160 -14.60 -5.95 5.27
CA PRO A 160 -13.55 -6.72 4.59
C PRO A 160 -14.03 -8.05 3.97
N TYR A 161 -15.17 -8.57 4.40
CA TYR A 161 -15.69 -9.90 4.03
C TYR A 161 -17.03 -9.87 3.31
N TYR A 162 -17.68 -8.71 3.24
CA TYR A 162 -18.99 -8.56 2.64
C TYR A 162 -19.23 -7.13 2.18
N TYR A 163 -19.71 -6.99 0.96
CA TYR A 163 -20.22 -5.74 0.42
C TYR A 163 -21.67 -5.92 -0.04
N SER A 164 -22.50 -4.91 0.14
CA SER A 164 -23.86 -4.88 -0.39
C SER A 164 -24.29 -3.46 -0.72
N VAL A 165 -25.05 -3.31 -1.81
CA VAL A 165 -25.66 -2.04 -2.19
C VAL A 165 -27.02 -2.23 -2.85
N LEU A 166 -27.91 -1.24 -2.69
CA LEU A 166 -29.13 -1.12 -3.48
C LEU A 166 -28.93 -0.03 -4.54
N VAL A 167 -29.04 -0.43 -5.81
CA VAL A 167 -28.98 0.52 -6.94
C VAL A 167 -30.38 0.74 -7.53
N ASP A 168 -30.67 1.97 -7.95
CA ASP A 168 -31.96 2.34 -8.55
C ASP A 168 -31.97 2.01 -10.04
N ALA A 169 -32.76 1.03 -10.42
CA ALA A 169 -32.96 0.60 -11.80
C ALA A 169 -34.06 1.39 -12.52
N GLY A 170 -34.56 2.49 -11.95
CA GLY A 170 -35.64 3.32 -12.46
C GLY A 170 -37.04 2.78 -12.18
N HIS A 171 -38.04 3.61 -12.27
CA HIS A 171 -39.45 3.25 -12.07
C HIS A 171 -39.73 2.61 -10.69
N SER A 172 -39.05 3.06 -9.62
CA SER A 172 -39.13 2.53 -8.27
C SER A 172 -38.69 1.06 -8.15
N ARG A 173 -37.84 0.59 -9.06
CA ARG A 173 -37.26 -0.75 -9.04
C ARG A 173 -35.84 -0.70 -8.53
N GLN A 174 -35.45 -1.65 -7.72
CA GLN A 174 -34.11 -1.71 -7.12
C GLN A 174 -33.49 -3.08 -7.42
N ILE A 175 -32.16 -3.07 -7.62
CA ILE A 175 -31.34 -4.27 -7.66
C ILE A 175 -30.47 -4.26 -6.41
N ARG A 176 -30.52 -5.32 -5.61
CA ARG A 176 -29.53 -5.55 -4.55
C ARG A 176 -28.40 -6.38 -5.11
N THR A 177 -27.18 -5.89 -4.95
CA THR A 177 -25.97 -6.67 -5.20
C THR A 177 -25.26 -6.94 -3.89
N GLU A 178 -24.78 -8.16 -3.72
CA GLU A 178 -24.01 -8.61 -2.56
C GLU A 178 -22.76 -9.32 -3.04
N ILE A 179 -21.61 -9.12 -2.36
CA ILE A 179 -20.31 -9.69 -2.73
C ILE A 179 -19.66 -10.31 -1.50
N THR A 180 -19.10 -11.49 -1.67
CA THR A 180 -18.09 -12.09 -0.79
C THR A 180 -17.01 -12.76 -1.64
N ALA A 181 -15.86 -13.16 -1.05
CA ALA A 181 -14.70 -13.59 -1.82
C ALA A 181 -13.89 -14.69 -1.13
N THR A 182 -12.97 -15.26 -1.90
CA THR A 182 -11.86 -16.13 -1.48
C THR A 182 -10.55 -15.58 -2.05
N ASP A 183 -9.45 -16.33 -2.02
CA ASP A 183 -8.14 -15.87 -2.50
C ASP A 183 -8.16 -15.50 -4.00
N HIS A 184 -8.82 -16.32 -4.83
CA HIS A 184 -8.85 -16.17 -6.29
C HIS A 184 -10.24 -15.92 -6.84
N CYS A 185 -11.28 -16.02 -6.00
CA CYS A 185 -12.66 -16.06 -6.51
C CYS A 185 -13.55 -15.01 -5.81
N GLY A 186 -14.51 -14.48 -6.59
CA GLY A 186 -15.63 -13.71 -6.07
C GLY A 186 -16.93 -14.50 -6.15
N LEU A 187 -17.82 -14.28 -5.19
CA LEU A 187 -19.20 -14.78 -5.22
C LEU A 187 -20.13 -13.58 -5.09
N MET A 188 -20.92 -13.35 -6.14
CA MET A 188 -21.89 -12.27 -6.20
C MET A 188 -23.32 -12.82 -6.19
N ARG A 189 -24.20 -12.10 -5.49
CA ARG A 189 -25.63 -12.40 -5.45
C ARG A 189 -26.42 -11.16 -5.86
N PHE A 190 -27.19 -11.29 -6.94
CA PHE A 190 -28.03 -10.23 -7.46
C PHE A 190 -29.50 -10.56 -7.15
N THR A 191 -30.20 -9.64 -6.47
CA THR A 191 -31.65 -9.75 -6.25
C THR A 191 -32.34 -8.71 -7.13
N PHE A 192 -32.95 -9.17 -8.19
CA PHE A 192 -33.64 -8.35 -9.21
C PHE A 192 -35.08 -7.99 -8.80
N PRO A 193 -35.67 -6.95 -9.41
CA PRO A 193 -37.09 -6.68 -9.33
C PRO A 193 -37.93 -7.85 -9.89
N GLU A 194 -39.13 -8.00 -9.38
CA GLU A 194 -40.09 -8.98 -9.89
C GLU A 194 -40.58 -8.61 -11.30
N ASN A 195 -40.79 -9.61 -12.14
CA ASN A 195 -41.28 -9.45 -13.52
C ASN A 195 -40.39 -8.57 -14.44
N ALA A 196 -39.11 -8.49 -14.15
CA ALA A 196 -38.15 -7.82 -15.01
C ALA A 196 -37.37 -8.84 -15.86
N THR A 197 -36.97 -8.45 -17.06
CA THR A 197 -35.89 -9.15 -17.76
C THR A 197 -34.59 -8.77 -17.06
N ALA A 198 -33.99 -9.71 -16.35
CA ALA A 198 -32.75 -9.50 -15.64
C ALA A 198 -31.56 -9.96 -16.47
N SER A 199 -30.50 -9.20 -16.47
CA SER A 199 -29.25 -9.58 -17.15
C SER A 199 -28.04 -9.26 -16.27
N VAL A 200 -26.98 -10.03 -16.48
CA VAL A 200 -25.64 -9.70 -15.96
C VAL A 200 -24.72 -9.53 -17.17
N VAL A 201 -24.19 -8.34 -17.32
CA VAL A 201 -23.16 -8.02 -18.32
C VAL A 201 -21.80 -8.33 -17.73
N VAL A 202 -20.96 -9.03 -18.48
CA VAL A 202 -19.56 -9.35 -18.15
C VAL A 202 -18.68 -8.60 -19.12
N GLU A 203 -17.97 -7.57 -18.63
CA GLU A 203 -17.00 -6.80 -19.41
C GLU A 203 -15.63 -7.42 -19.22
N ALA A 204 -15.07 -7.97 -20.30
CA ALA A 204 -13.73 -8.52 -20.31
C ALA A 204 -12.67 -7.44 -20.55
N THR A 205 -12.85 -6.63 -21.58
CA THR A 205 -11.89 -5.57 -21.94
C THR A 205 -12.57 -4.27 -22.31
N ARG A 206 -11.81 -3.20 -22.21
CA ARG A 206 -12.19 -1.82 -22.56
C ARG A 206 -11.67 -1.42 -23.95
N GLN A 207 -11.90 -0.16 -24.32
CA GLN A 207 -11.43 0.38 -25.60
C GLN A 207 -9.91 0.14 -25.77
N HIS A 208 -9.53 -0.26 -27.00
CA HIS A 208 -8.15 -0.52 -27.43
C HIS A 208 -7.48 -1.77 -26.85
N ILE A 209 -8.12 -2.52 -25.97
CA ILE A 209 -7.56 -3.76 -25.38
C ILE A 209 -8.22 -4.98 -26.03
N GLU A 210 -7.45 -5.76 -26.77
CA GLU A 210 -7.93 -6.99 -27.40
C GLU A 210 -8.10 -8.12 -26.41
N GLY A 211 -9.33 -8.55 -26.19
CA GLY A 211 -9.66 -9.66 -25.31
C GLY A 211 -10.48 -10.74 -26.00
N PHE A 212 -10.96 -11.66 -25.17
CA PHE A 212 -11.75 -12.78 -25.64
C PHE A 212 -12.84 -13.14 -24.63
N VAL A 213 -14.01 -13.50 -25.15
CA VAL A 213 -15.08 -14.11 -24.35
C VAL A 213 -15.70 -15.29 -25.09
N ARG A 214 -16.15 -16.29 -24.30
CA ARG A 214 -16.94 -17.42 -24.75
C ARG A 214 -18.11 -17.64 -23.79
N VAL A 215 -19.31 -17.83 -24.32
CA VAL A 215 -20.50 -18.22 -23.59
C VAL A 215 -20.77 -19.71 -23.83
N ASP A 216 -20.93 -20.49 -22.77
CA ASP A 216 -21.45 -21.88 -22.80
C ASP A 216 -22.79 -21.90 -22.06
N PRO A 217 -23.91 -21.84 -22.78
CA PRO A 217 -25.23 -21.82 -22.16
C PRO A 217 -25.58 -23.13 -21.43
N ALA A 218 -25.03 -24.27 -21.86
CA ALA A 218 -25.26 -25.56 -21.22
C ALA A 218 -24.54 -25.66 -19.87
N ALA A 219 -23.31 -25.15 -19.79
CA ALA A 219 -22.54 -25.02 -18.55
C ALA A 219 -23.02 -23.85 -17.69
N ARG A 220 -23.82 -22.93 -18.24
CA ARG A 220 -24.22 -21.66 -17.62
C ARG A 220 -22.99 -20.80 -17.30
N GLU A 221 -22.08 -20.72 -18.25
CA GLU A 221 -20.73 -20.16 -18.05
C GLU A 221 -20.40 -19.10 -19.10
N ILE A 222 -19.73 -18.03 -18.66
CA ILE A 222 -19.01 -17.07 -19.51
C ILE A 222 -17.55 -17.15 -19.09
N ALA A 223 -16.66 -17.43 -20.04
CA ALA A 223 -15.22 -17.49 -19.79
C ALA A 223 -14.47 -16.59 -20.78
N GLY A 224 -13.31 -16.09 -20.39
CA GLY A 224 -12.54 -15.22 -21.26
C GLY A 224 -11.21 -14.79 -20.66
N TYR A 225 -10.62 -13.76 -21.28
CA TYR A 225 -9.40 -13.13 -20.76
C TYR A 225 -9.32 -11.64 -21.09
N ASN A 226 -8.57 -10.95 -20.23
CA ASN A 226 -8.16 -9.55 -20.38
C ASN A 226 -6.62 -9.47 -20.34
N PRO A 227 -5.93 -9.08 -21.42
CA PRO A 227 -4.47 -8.97 -21.44
C PRO A 227 -3.97 -7.59 -21.00
N ASP A 228 -4.83 -6.70 -20.52
CA ASP A 228 -4.46 -5.34 -20.15
C ASP A 228 -3.42 -5.31 -19.02
N ARG A 229 -2.44 -4.47 -19.18
CA ARG A 229 -1.45 -4.04 -18.19
C ARG A 229 -1.23 -2.55 -18.36
N MET A 230 -1.87 -1.74 -17.55
CA MET A 230 -1.86 -0.28 -17.71
C MET A 230 -0.44 0.31 -17.58
N ASP A 231 0.44 -0.31 -16.77
CA ASP A 231 1.83 0.12 -16.56
C ASP A 231 2.83 -0.52 -17.54
N ALA A 232 2.37 -1.22 -18.58
CA ALA A 232 3.24 -1.87 -19.56
C ALA A 232 4.21 -0.90 -20.28
N HIS A 233 3.91 0.39 -20.31
CA HIS A 233 4.76 1.43 -20.90
C HIS A 233 5.98 1.80 -20.01
N LEU A 234 6.01 1.38 -18.76
CA LEU A 234 7.08 1.63 -17.78
C LEU A 234 8.08 0.46 -17.68
N THR A 235 7.96 -0.52 -18.56
CA THR A 235 8.84 -1.69 -18.62
C THR A 235 9.26 -1.96 -20.06
N ASN A 236 10.42 -2.58 -20.24
CA ASN A 236 10.85 -3.11 -21.54
C ASN A 236 10.56 -4.62 -21.68
N VAL A 237 9.91 -5.22 -20.68
CA VAL A 237 9.58 -6.65 -20.69
C VAL A 237 8.36 -6.91 -21.57
N SER A 238 8.55 -7.72 -22.61
CA SER A 238 7.45 -8.20 -23.45
C SER A 238 6.83 -9.45 -22.82
N LEU A 239 5.53 -9.43 -22.60
CA LEU A 239 4.77 -10.52 -21.99
C LEU A 239 3.59 -10.94 -22.90
N PRO A 240 3.85 -11.57 -24.05
CA PRO A 240 2.81 -11.96 -25.01
C PRO A 240 1.82 -13.00 -24.44
N ASN A 241 2.24 -13.78 -23.43
CA ASN A 241 1.39 -14.78 -22.80
C ASN A 241 0.57 -14.25 -21.62
N PHE A 242 0.89 -13.03 -21.11
CA PHE A 242 0.15 -12.44 -20.00
C PHE A 242 -1.32 -12.24 -20.33
N LYS A 243 -2.18 -12.77 -19.47
CA LYS A 243 -3.63 -12.54 -19.49
C LYS A 243 -4.21 -12.73 -18.10
N GLY A 244 -5.12 -11.86 -17.70
CA GLY A 244 -6.07 -12.11 -16.62
C GLY A 244 -7.22 -12.96 -17.16
N TYR A 245 -7.21 -14.26 -16.90
CA TYR A 245 -8.26 -15.19 -17.28
C TYR A 245 -9.38 -15.19 -16.25
N PHE A 246 -10.60 -15.44 -16.72
CA PHE A 246 -11.75 -15.56 -15.82
C PHE A 246 -12.75 -16.61 -16.28
N VAL A 247 -13.52 -17.10 -15.31
CA VAL A 247 -14.70 -17.95 -15.50
C VAL A 247 -15.81 -17.41 -14.62
N VAL A 248 -16.94 -17.02 -15.22
CA VAL A 248 -18.16 -16.61 -14.53
C VAL A 248 -19.17 -17.71 -14.70
N ARG A 249 -19.63 -18.34 -13.61
CA ARG A 249 -20.66 -19.41 -13.65
C ARG A 249 -21.89 -18.96 -12.88
N PHE A 250 -23.08 -19.21 -13.44
CA PHE A 250 -24.35 -18.81 -12.85
C PHE A 250 -25.09 -19.99 -12.23
N ASN A 251 -25.82 -19.76 -11.12
CA ASN A 251 -26.61 -20.78 -10.45
C ASN A 251 -27.89 -21.13 -11.22
N ARG A 252 -28.26 -20.37 -12.27
CA ARG A 252 -29.51 -20.54 -13.04
C ARG A 252 -29.22 -20.73 -14.53
N SER A 253 -30.18 -21.38 -15.23
CA SER A 253 -30.15 -21.48 -16.69
C SER A 253 -30.29 -20.09 -17.33
N LEU A 254 -29.58 -19.89 -18.43
CA LEU A 254 -29.65 -18.64 -19.20
C LEU A 254 -30.93 -18.66 -20.04
N ALA A 255 -31.81 -17.66 -19.87
CA ALA A 255 -32.99 -17.47 -20.71
C ALA A 255 -32.58 -17.00 -22.10
N THR A 256 -31.66 -16.03 -22.16
CA THR A 256 -30.97 -15.57 -23.37
C THR A 256 -29.52 -15.28 -23.05
N HIS A 257 -28.70 -15.16 -24.08
CA HIS A 257 -27.29 -14.77 -23.97
C HIS A 257 -26.83 -14.08 -25.23
N GLY A 258 -25.66 -13.49 -25.17
CA GLY A 258 -24.98 -12.93 -26.32
C GLY A 258 -23.58 -12.45 -25.97
N VAL A 259 -22.87 -12.07 -26.99
CA VAL A 259 -21.59 -11.38 -26.88
C VAL A 259 -21.68 -9.98 -27.43
N TYR A 260 -20.71 -9.15 -27.14
CA TYR A 260 -20.57 -7.86 -27.78
C TYR A 260 -19.12 -7.58 -28.14
N LEU A 261 -18.95 -6.80 -29.19
CA LEU A 261 -17.65 -6.30 -29.63
C LEU A 261 -17.79 -4.80 -29.92
N ARG A 262 -16.95 -3.99 -29.33
CA ARG A 262 -17.10 -2.52 -29.34
C ARG A 262 -18.45 -2.11 -28.74
N GLU A 263 -19.32 -1.50 -29.51
CA GLU A 263 -20.66 -1.07 -29.06
C GLU A 263 -21.78 -1.89 -29.71
N ALA A 264 -21.44 -2.99 -30.37
CA ALA A 264 -22.41 -3.85 -31.09
C ALA A 264 -22.64 -5.16 -30.36
N ALA A 265 -23.89 -5.38 -29.90
CA ALA A 265 -24.33 -6.66 -29.35
C ALA A 265 -24.66 -7.65 -30.46
N GLU A 266 -24.31 -8.92 -30.24
CA GLU A 266 -24.70 -10.08 -31.04
C GLU A 266 -25.55 -11.03 -30.17
N PRO A 267 -26.89 -10.88 -30.21
CA PRO A 267 -27.77 -11.79 -29.47
C PRO A 267 -27.64 -13.22 -29.96
N GLY A 268 -27.52 -14.19 -29.03
CA GLY A 268 -27.28 -15.59 -29.34
C GLY A 268 -25.84 -15.91 -29.75
N GLY A 269 -24.97 -14.90 -29.88
CA GLY A 269 -23.55 -15.10 -30.10
C GLY A 269 -22.88 -15.82 -28.91
N THR A 270 -21.93 -16.70 -29.21
CA THR A 270 -21.25 -17.51 -28.19
C THR A 270 -19.77 -17.23 -28.06
N THR A 271 -19.17 -16.49 -28.98
CA THR A 271 -17.74 -16.11 -28.92
C THR A 271 -17.52 -14.75 -29.54
N ALA A 272 -16.63 -13.96 -28.94
CA ALA A 272 -16.12 -12.72 -29.53
C ALA A 272 -14.65 -12.53 -29.16
N THR A 273 -13.88 -11.93 -30.07
CA THR A 273 -12.47 -11.57 -29.88
C THR A 273 -12.24 -10.18 -30.45
N GLY A 274 -11.60 -9.32 -29.72
CA GLY A 274 -11.27 -7.97 -30.17
C GLY A 274 -11.29 -6.94 -29.03
N PRO A 275 -11.16 -5.66 -29.35
CA PRO A 275 -11.20 -4.58 -28.36
C PRO A 275 -12.62 -4.30 -27.88
N ASN A 276 -12.75 -3.88 -26.62
CA ASN A 276 -14.03 -3.61 -25.96
C ASN A 276 -14.99 -4.80 -26.12
N VAL A 277 -14.55 -5.94 -25.60
CA VAL A 277 -15.27 -7.22 -25.73
C VAL A 277 -15.87 -7.65 -24.40
N GLY A 278 -17.05 -8.24 -24.47
CA GLY A 278 -17.70 -8.86 -23.34
C GLY A 278 -18.88 -9.72 -23.74
N ALA A 279 -19.61 -10.19 -22.76
CA ALA A 279 -20.77 -11.04 -22.95
C ALA A 279 -21.89 -10.66 -21.96
N TYR A 280 -23.07 -11.20 -22.17
CA TYR A 280 -24.17 -11.07 -21.22
C TYR A 280 -24.97 -12.36 -21.12
N ALA A 281 -25.54 -12.56 -19.94
CA ALA A 281 -26.48 -13.63 -19.65
C ALA A 281 -27.77 -13.05 -19.08
N SER A 282 -28.94 -13.45 -19.60
CA SER A 282 -30.24 -12.98 -19.12
C SER A 282 -31.02 -14.10 -18.44
N PHE A 283 -31.89 -13.72 -17.51
CA PHE A 283 -32.59 -14.62 -16.61
C PHE A 283 -34.07 -14.26 -16.53
N ASP A 284 -34.93 -15.30 -16.39
CA ASP A 284 -36.35 -15.10 -16.11
C ASP A 284 -36.57 -14.92 -14.60
N THR A 285 -36.94 -13.72 -14.18
CA THR A 285 -37.18 -13.40 -12.76
C THR A 285 -38.54 -13.80 -12.25
N ALA A 286 -39.51 -14.21 -13.12
CA ALA A 286 -40.78 -14.77 -12.72
C ALA A 286 -40.60 -16.13 -12.03
N ALA A 287 -39.54 -16.88 -12.38
CA ALA A 287 -39.17 -18.15 -11.74
C ALA A 287 -38.30 -17.99 -10.48
N GLY A 288 -38.04 -16.74 -10.08
CA GLY A 288 -37.22 -16.41 -8.91
C GLY A 288 -36.31 -15.18 -9.18
N ARG A 289 -36.19 -14.30 -8.19
CA ARG A 289 -35.54 -12.98 -8.29
C ARG A 289 -34.05 -13.02 -8.08
N VAL A 290 -33.50 -14.07 -7.49
CA VAL A 290 -32.09 -14.18 -7.09
C VAL A 290 -31.29 -14.89 -8.18
N VAL A 291 -30.22 -14.28 -8.62
CA VAL A 291 -29.19 -14.85 -9.49
C VAL A 291 -27.86 -14.76 -8.78
N GLU A 292 -27.14 -15.87 -8.66
CA GLU A 292 -25.79 -15.89 -8.14
C GLU A 292 -24.78 -16.14 -9.25
N ALA A 293 -23.64 -15.46 -9.17
CA ALA A 293 -22.50 -15.61 -10.06
C ALA A 293 -21.24 -15.91 -9.25
N LYS A 294 -20.57 -17.02 -9.55
CA LYS A 294 -19.21 -17.32 -9.08
C LYS A 294 -18.23 -16.86 -10.14
N VAL A 295 -17.21 -16.14 -9.73
CA VAL A 295 -16.17 -15.65 -10.64
C VAL A 295 -14.81 -16.18 -10.17
N GLY A 296 -14.22 -17.08 -10.93
CA GLY A 296 -12.84 -17.51 -10.73
C GLY A 296 -11.90 -16.69 -11.61
N THR A 297 -10.77 -16.25 -11.07
CA THR A 297 -9.72 -15.54 -11.80
C THR A 297 -8.44 -16.37 -11.83
N SER A 298 -7.56 -16.09 -12.81
CA SER A 298 -6.27 -16.77 -12.97
C SER A 298 -5.33 -15.96 -13.88
N PHE A 299 -4.04 -16.06 -13.67
CA PHE A 299 -3.01 -15.62 -14.64
C PHE A 299 -2.41 -16.78 -15.45
N ILE A 300 -2.82 -18.03 -15.16
CA ILE A 300 -2.30 -19.24 -15.81
C ILE A 300 -3.17 -19.62 -17.02
N GLY A 301 -4.50 -19.61 -16.88
CA GLY A 301 -5.41 -20.02 -17.94
C GLY A 301 -6.87 -20.15 -17.53
N ILE A 302 -7.77 -20.23 -18.50
CA ILE A 302 -9.22 -20.43 -18.25
C ILE A 302 -9.49 -21.69 -17.43
N GLU A 303 -8.78 -22.79 -17.72
CA GLU A 303 -8.95 -24.04 -16.97
C GLU A 303 -8.47 -23.91 -15.52
N GLN A 304 -7.43 -23.11 -15.28
CA GLN A 304 -6.98 -22.83 -13.92
C GLN A 304 -8.00 -21.93 -13.18
N ALA A 305 -8.55 -20.89 -13.82
CA ALA A 305 -9.63 -20.09 -13.25
C ALA A 305 -10.83 -20.94 -12.85
N ARG A 306 -11.15 -21.96 -13.67
CA ARG A 306 -12.21 -22.94 -13.36
C ARG A 306 -11.83 -23.84 -12.18
N ALA A 307 -10.58 -24.31 -12.13
CA ALA A 307 -10.07 -25.13 -11.03
C ALA A 307 -10.05 -24.36 -9.71
N ASN A 308 -9.64 -23.07 -9.72
CA ASN A 308 -9.69 -22.19 -8.55
C ASN A 308 -11.14 -22.09 -8.03
N LEU A 309 -12.09 -21.86 -8.94
CA LEU A 309 -13.50 -21.73 -8.60
C LEU A 309 -14.08 -23.03 -8.01
N GLU A 310 -13.72 -24.19 -8.56
CA GLU A 310 -14.19 -25.49 -8.07
C GLU A 310 -13.54 -25.87 -6.72
N ALA A 311 -12.30 -25.47 -6.49
CA ALA A 311 -11.60 -25.73 -5.23
C ALA A 311 -12.10 -24.83 -4.09
N GLU A 312 -12.32 -23.53 -4.37
CA GLU A 312 -12.59 -22.54 -3.34
C GLU A 312 -14.09 -22.33 -3.08
N ILE A 313 -14.94 -22.40 -4.12
CA ILE A 313 -16.40 -22.23 -4.01
C ILE A 313 -17.13 -23.42 -4.67
N PRO A 314 -17.00 -24.65 -4.15
CA PRO A 314 -17.61 -25.83 -4.79
C PRO A 314 -19.16 -25.80 -4.77
N ALA A 315 -19.76 -25.25 -3.73
CA ALA A 315 -21.21 -25.17 -3.55
C ALA A 315 -21.77 -23.77 -3.82
N TRP A 316 -23.06 -23.64 -4.07
CA TRP A 316 -23.81 -22.39 -4.07
C TRP A 316 -24.22 -22.06 -2.62
N ASP A 317 -23.27 -21.63 -1.81
CA ASP A 317 -23.43 -21.31 -0.39
C ASP A 317 -22.81 -19.95 -0.08
N PHE A 318 -23.52 -18.89 -0.45
CA PHE A 318 -23.08 -17.52 -0.23
C PHE A 318 -22.77 -17.23 1.24
N GLU A 319 -23.64 -17.67 2.13
CA GLU A 319 -23.50 -17.41 3.56
C GLU A 319 -22.33 -18.21 4.17
N GLY A 320 -22.06 -19.41 3.67
CA GLY A 320 -20.90 -20.20 4.09
C GLY A 320 -19.58 -19.54 3.70
N VAL A 321 -19.45 -19.06 2.45
CA VAL A 321 -18.26 -18.32 1.98
C VAL A 321 -18.08 -17.02 2.78
N ARG A 322 -19.14 -16.24 2.95
CA ARG A 322 -19.13 -15.01 3.74
C ARG A 322 -18.66 -15.25 5.18
N THR A 323 -19.23 -16.25 5.84
CA THR A 323 -18.89 -16.59 7.22
C THR A 323 -17.44 -17.09 7.34
N GLN A 324 -16.94 -17.81 6.33
CA GLN A 324 -15.54 -18.25 6.31
C GLN A 324 -14.60 -17.05 6.21
N LEU A 325 -14.86 -16.11 5.29
CA LEU A 325 -14.06 -14.91 5.11
C LEU A 325 -14.12 -14.01 6.36
N GLU A 326 -15.30 -13.88 6.99
CA GLU A 326 -15.47 -13.21 8.27
C GLU A 326 -14.57 -13.79 9.36
N ARG A 327 -14.48 -15.13 9.47
CA ARG A 327 -13.62 -15.80 10.45
C ARG A 327 -12.14 -15.56 10.17
N ILE A 328 -11.72 -15.54 8.90
CA ILE A 328 -10.34 -15.26 8.51
C ILE A 328 -9.94 -13.86 9.00
N TRP A 329 -10.76 -12.85 8.69
CA TRP A 329 -10.50 -11.48 9.12
C TRP A 329 -10.57 -11.31 10.64
N ASN A 330 -11.53 -11.95 11.30
CA ASN A 330 -11.60 -11.95 12.77
C ASN A 330 -10.33 -12.53 13.39
N GLY A 331 -9.78 -13.59 12.83
CA GLY A 331 -8.53 -14.20 13.30
C GLY A 331 -7.34 -13.24 13.18
N LYS A 332 -7.23 -12.55 12.04
CA LYS A 332 -6.10 -11.63 11.79
C LYS A 332 -6.22 -10.32 12.59
N LEU A 333 -7.38 -9.67 12.56
CA LEU A 333 -7.58 -8.41 13.31
C LEU A 333 -7.56 -8.62 14.83
N GLY A 334 -8.01 -9.80 15.28
CA GLY A 334 -8.02 -10.16 16.69
C GLY A 334 -6.63 -10.37 17.32
N MET A 335 -5.57 -10.46 16.51
CA MET A 335 -4.19 -10.55 17.02
C MET A 335 -3.75 -9.27 17.75
N LEU A 336 -4.38 -8.13 17.46
CA LEU A 336 -4.15 -6.86 18.13
C LEU A 336 -5.41 -6.42 18.87
N SER A 337 -5.30 -6.18 20.17
CA SER A 337 -6.37 -5.60 20.96
C SER A 337 -5.93 -4.34 21.68
N ILE A 338 -6.80 -3.33 21.73
CA ILE A 338 -6.52 -2.01 22.31
C ILE A 338 -7.57 -1.62 23.33
N GLU A 339 -7.14 -1.02 24.45
CA GLU A 339 -7.99 -0.54 25.52
C GLU A 339 -7.78 0.96 25.78
N GLY A 340 -8.85 1.67 26.08
CA GLY A 340 -8.80 3.11 26.37
C GLY A 340 -8.80 4.01 25.14
N ALA A 341 -9.02 3.44 23.94
CA ALA A 341 -9.21 4.19 22.70
C ALA A 341 -10.64 4.77 22.60
N THR A 342 -10.79 5.90 21.91
CA THR A 342 -12.08 6.39 21.43
C THR A 342 -12.61 5.53 20.28
N ASP A 343 -13.89 5.65 19.95
CA ASP A 343 -14.47 4.92 18.83
C ASP A 343 -13.84 5.33 17.49
N GLU A 344 -13.51 6.61 17.32
CA GLU A 344 -12.76 7.10 16.15
C GLU A 344 -11.38 6.45 16.05
N GLN A 345 -10.63 6.42 17.15
CA GLN A 345 -9.31 5.78 17.18
C GLN A 345 -9.37 4.28 16.91
N ARG A 346 -10.40 3.59 17.41
CA ARG A 346 -10.61 2.16 17.09
C ARG A 346 -10.84 1.95 15.60
N ARG A 347 -11.71 2.78 14.99
CA ARG A 347 -11.99 2.68 13.56
C ARG A 347 -10.74 2.93 12.73
N ILE A 348 -9.97 3.97 13.02
CA ILE A 348 -8.70 4.24 12.32
C ILE A 348 -7.73 3.07 12.50
N PHE A 349 -7.56 2.57 13.72
CA PHE A 349 -6.60 1.50 14.04
C PHE A 349 -6.94 0.18 13.34
N TYR A 350 -8.19 -0.30 13.45
CA TYR A 350 -8.58 -1.57 12.84
C TYR A 350 -8.75 -1.47 11.33
N THR A 351 -9.10 -0.31 10.80
CA THR A 351 -9.08 -0.08 9.35
C THR A 351 -7.65 -0.05 8.81
N GLY A 352 -6.73 0.61 9.53
CA GLY A 352 -5.31 0.55 9.21
C GLY A 352 -4.78 -0.89 9.21
N LEU A 353 -5.17 -1.70 10.20
CA LEU A 353 -4.77 -3.10 10.25
C LEU A 353 -5.36 -3.93 9.08
N TYR A 354 -6.58 -3.60 8.64
CA TYR A 354 -7.16 -4.18 7.43
C TYR A 354 -6.36 -3.77 6.18
N HIS A 355 -6.03 -2.50 5.99
CA HIS A 355 -5.24 -2.03 4.85
C HIS A 355 -3.85 -2.68 4.81
N ALA A 356 -3.16 -2.74 5.95
CA ALA A 356 -1.83 -3.33 6.07
C ALA A 356 -1.77 -4.83 5.74
N LEU A 357 -2.89 -5.54 5.75
CA LEU A 357 -2.96 -6.96 5.42
C LEU A 357 -3.48 -7.24 3.99
N LEU A 358 -3.58 -6.22 3.14
CA LEU A 358 -3.98 -6.38 1.74
C LEU A 358 -2.80 -6.68 0.81
N TYR A 359 -1.59 -6.29 1.17
CA TYR A 359 -0.40 -6.35 0.33
C TYR A 359 0.81 -6.95 1.08
N PRO A 360 1.82 -7.53 0.34
CA PRO A 360 1.81 -7.81 -1.09
C PRO A 360 0.75 -8.86 -1.46
N LYS A 361 0.34 -8.91 -2.74
CA LYS A 361 -0.68 -9.84 -3.20
C LYS A 361 -0.10 -11.21 -3.54
N LEU A 362 -0.72 -12.28 -3.05
CA LEU A 362 -0.46 -13.63 -3.50
C LEU A 362 -0.88 -13.78 -4.97
N ILE A 363 0.00 -14.30 -5.83
CA ILE A 363 -0.33 -14.61 -7.23
C ILE A 363 -0.21 -16.10 -7.55
N SER A 364 0.06 -16.93 -6.55
CA SER A 364 0.11 -18.37 -6.71
C SER A 364 -1.26 -18.99 -6.66
N GLU A 365 -1.55 -19.88 -7.58
CA GLU A 365 -2.79 -20.60 -7.79
C GLU A 365 -2.57 -22.07 -7.51
N HIS A 366 -2.86 -22.53 -6.28
CA HIS A 366 -2.68 -23.90 -5.81
C HIS A 366 -1.28 -24.47 -6.08
N GLY A 367 -0.24 -23.69 -5.74
CA GLY A 367 1.16 -24.13 -5.85
C GLY A 367 1.80 -23.91 -7.22
N ARG A 368 1.13 -23.18 -8.11
CA ARG A 368 1.66 -22.74 -9.40
C ARG A 368 1.47 -21.22 -9.54
N TYR A 369 2.29 -20.55 -10.34
CA TYR A 369 2.10 -19.15 -10.67
C TYR A 369 2.57 -18.85 -12.08
N TYR A 370 1.99 -17.83 -12.71
CA TYR A 370 2.53 -17.22 -13.91
C TYR A 370 3.55 -16.15 -13.51
N SER A 371 4.78 -16.27 -13.99
CA SER A 371 5.81 -15.27 -13.79
C SER A 371 5.73 -14.19 -14.87
N ALA A 372 5.57 -12.96 -14.43
CA ALA A 372 5.64 -11.79 -15.29
C ALA A 372 7.10 -11.30 -15.52
N PHE A 373 8.09 -12.11 -15.13
CA PHE A 373 9.52 -11.79 -15.31
C PHE A 373 10.16 -12.58 -16.45
N ASP A 374 9.66 -13.79 -16.75
CA ASP A 374 10.11 -14.62 -17.87
C ASP A 374 8.99 -15.13 -18.78
N ASP A 375 7.74 -14.69 -18.55
CA ASP A 375 6.54 -15.04 -19.34
C ASP A 375 6.21 -16.55 -19.33
N GLN A 376 6.51 -17.23 -18.22
CA GLN A 376 6.31 -18.68 -18.05
C GLN A 376 5.46 -19.00 -16.82
N VAL A 377 5.00 -20.26 -16.75
CA VAL A 377 4.32 -20.81 -15.57
C VAL A 377 5.30 -21.65 -14.76
N HIS A 378 5.41 -21.36 -13.47
CA HIS A 378 6.28 -22.07 -12.53
C HIS A 378 5.49 -22.75 -11.40
N GLU A 379 6.16 -23.64 -10.67
CA GLU A 379 5.68 -24.20 -9.41
C GLU A 379 6.24 -23.41 -8.23
N GLY A 380 5.42 -23.15 -7.21
CA GLY A 380 5.83 -22.47 -6.00
C GLY A 380 4.82 -21.45 -5.50
N VAL A 381 5.29 -20.62 -4.57
CA VAL A 381 4.54 -19.50 -4.00
C VAL A 381 5.18 -18.21 -4.49
N SER A 382 4.37 -17.30 -5.04
CA SER A 382 4.82 -16.00 -5.53
C SER A 382 3.87 -14.88 -5.12
N TYR A 383 4.42 -13.70 -4.90
CA TYR A 383 3.72 -12.47 -4.55
C TYR A 383 4.08 -11.35 -5.53
N THR A 384 3.21 -10.35 -5.64
CA THR A 384 3.43 -9.12 -6.42
C THR A 384 2.88 -7.91 -5.67
N ALA A 385 2.94 -6.73 -6.30
CA ALA A 385 2.49 -5.48 -5.70
C ALA A 385 3.23 -5.14 -4.40
N TYR A 386 4.54 -5.34 -4.40
CA TYR A 386 5.44 -4.81 -3.38
C TYR A 386 5.68 -3.33 -3.64
N SER A 387 5.17 -2.48 -2.80
CA SER A 387 5.45 -1.04 -2.81
C SER A 387 6.75 -0.76 -2.06
N LEU A 388 7.90 -1.28 -2.56
CA LEU A 388 9.12 -1.43 -1.77
C LEU A 388 9.71 -0.10 -1.28
N TRP A 389 9.58 0.98 -2.08
CA TRP A 389 10.02 2.31 -1.67
C TRP A 389 9.25 2.84 -0.45
N ASP A 390 7.99 2.41 -0.32
CA ASP A 390 7.08 2.81 0.75
C ASP A 390 7.19 1.83 1.92
N THR A 391 6.92 0.56 1.67
CA THR A 391 6.66 -0.48 2.67
C THR A 391 7.89 -0.90 3.47
N PHE A 392 9.12 -0.68 2.96
CA PHE A 392 10.34 -1.01 3.71
C PHE A 392 10.43 -0.21 5.02
N ARG A 393 9.74 0.92 5.14
CA ARG A 393 9.87 1.84 6.28
C ARG A 393 9.11 1.36 7.53
N ALA A 394 7.95 0.72 7.38
CA ALA A 394 7.20 0.19 8.51
C ALA A 394 6.36 -1.05 8.20
N GLU A 395 5.72 -1.11 7.02
CA GLU A 395 4.79 -2.19 6.67
C GLU A 395 5.45 -3.56 6.76
N ASN A 396 6.63 -3.75 6.13
CA ASN A 396 7.36 -5.00 6.19
C ASN A 396 7.67 -5.43 7.64
N SER A 397 8.05 -4.46 8.49
CA SER A 397 8.26 -4.71 9.91
C SER A 397 7.00 -5.15 10.64
N LEU A 398 5.84 -4.61 10.28
CA LEU A 398 4.55 -5.00 10.84
C LEU A 398 4.20 -6.44 10.44
N LEU A 399 4.41 -6.78 9.17
CA LEU A 399 4.18 -8.13 8.66
C LEU A 399 5.06 -9.18 9.36
N THR A 400 6.31 -8.85 9.72
CA THR A 400 7.16 -9.77 10.49
C THR A 400 6.58 -10.13 11.86
N LEU A 401 5.74 -9.27 12.44
CA LEU A 401 5.06 -9.52 13.73
C LEU A 401 3.72 -10.24 13.57
N LEU A 402 2.95 -9.91 12.51
CA LEU A 402 1.59 -10.37 12.35
C LEU A 402 1.45 -11.62 11.49
N VAL A 403 2.34 -11.81 10.52
CA VAL A 403 2.29 -12.92 9.56
C VAL A 403 3.67 -13.53 9.30
N PRO A 404 4.47 -13.84 10.36
CA PRO A 404 5.81 -14.38 10.21
C PRO A 404 5.84 -15.66 9.37
N GLU A 405 4.73 -16.40 9.30
CA GLU A 405 4.59 -17.59 8.47
C GLU A 405 4.68 -17.33 6.97
N ARG A 406 4.50 -16.07 6.53
CA ARG A 406 4.54 -15.67 5.12
C ARG A 406 5.86 -14.99 4.71
N ILE A 407 6.66 -14.52 5.65
CA ILE A 407 7.86 -13.72 5.36
C ILE A 407 8.88 -14.48 4.52
N ASP A 408 9.13 -15.75 4.84
CA ASP A 408 10.05 -16.58 4.06
C ASP A 408 9.56 -16.74 2.60
N ASP A 409 8.25 -16.87 2.37
CA ASP A 409 7.65 -16.95 1.04
C ASP A 409 7.72 -15.60 0.29
N MET A 410 7.49 -14.49 0.98
CA MET A 410 7.62 -13.15 0.39
C MET A 410 9.05 -12.88 -0.07
N VAL A 411 10.05 -13.21 0.76
CA VAL A 411 11.46 -13.09 0.35
C VAL A 411 11.79 -14.06 -0.78
N ARG A 412 11.32 -15.32 -0.72
CA ARG A 412 11.53 -16.28 -1.82
C ARG A 412 10.95 -15.78 -3.14
N SER A 413 9.80 -15.10 -3.10
CA SER A 413 9.19 -14.52 -4.31
C SER A 413 10.12 -13.51 -4.98
N LEU A 414 10.70 -12.56 -4.24
CA LEU A 414 11.67 -11.60 -4.78
C LEU A 414 12.93 -12.31 -5.35
N LEU A 415 13.36 -13.40 -4.71
CA LEU A 415 14.48 -14.20 -5.20
C LEU A 415 14.12 -15.06 -6.43
N GLN A 416 12.85 -15.43 -6.59
CA GLN A 416 12.34 -16.04 -7.82
C GLN A 416 12.35 -15.02 -8.96
N ASP A 417 11.84 -13.81 -8.72
CA ASP A 417 11.88 -12.70 -9.68
C ASP A 417 13.32 -12.44 -10.18
N TYR A 418 14.29 -12.48 -9.25
CA TYR A 418 15.72 -12.41 -9.60
C TYR A 418 16.20 -13.58 -10.47
N ARG A 419 15.77 -14.81 -10.22
CA ARG A 419 16.14 -15.98 -11.03
C ARG A 419 15.52 -15.95 -12.42
N GLU A 420 14.28 -15.52 -12.52
CA GLU A 420 13.45 -15.55 -13.72
C GLU A 420 13.75 -14.34 -14.63
N GLY A 421 13.77 -13.14 -14.07
CA GLY A 421 14.03 -11.90 -14.81
C GLY A 421 15.45 -11.36 -14.71
N GLY A 422 16.26 -11.89 -13.79
CA GLY A 422 17.66 -11.51 -13.61
C GLY A 422 17.92 -10.43 -12.58
N TRP A 423 16.91 -9.74 -12.05
CA TRP A 423 17.00 -8.68 -11.04
C TRP A 423 15.88 -8.82 -10.01
N MET A 424 16.08 -8.33 -8.77
CA MET A 424 14.96 -8.09 -7.89
C MET A 424 14.20 -6.85 -8.37
N PRO A 425 12.85 -6.83 -8.26
CA PRO A 425 12.09 -5.67 -8.74
C PRO A 425 12.21 -4.50 -7.78
N LYS A 426 12.14 -3.26 -8.31
CA LYS A 426 11.96 -2.04 -7.50
C LYS A 426 10.50 -1.86 -7.10
N TRP A 427 9.59 -2.02 -8.05
CA TRP A 427 8.15 -1.94 -7.86
C TRP A 427 7.44 -2.85 -8.89
N PRO A 428 7.10 -4.11 -8.57
CA PRO A 428 6.45 -5.01 -9.52
C PRO A 428 4.96 -4.76 -9.67
N ASN A 429 4.46 -4.62 -10.94
CA ASN A 429 3.05 -4.47 -11.26
C ASN A 429 2.64 -5.06 -12.64
N PRO A 430 2.38 -6.34 -12.80
CA PRO A 430 2.93 -7.44 -12.01
C PRO A 430 4.39 -7.75 -12.34
N SER A 431 4.94 -7.17 -13.41
CA SER A 431 6.32 -7.26 -13.87
C SER A 431 7.16 -6.10 -13.33
N TYR A 432 8.42 -6.02 -13.76
CA TYR A 432 9.24 -4.85 -13.53
C TYR A 432 8.55 -3.57 -13.99
N THR A 433 8.75 -2.50 -13.24
CA THR A 433 8.40 -1.14 -13.64
C THR A 433 9.53 -0.19 -13.28
N ASN A 434 9.71 0.87 -14.09
CA ASN A 434 10.59 1.97 -13.72
C ASN A 434 9.83 2.98 -12.85
N ILE A 435 9.42 2.52 -11.67
CA ILE A 435 8.68 3.31 -10.68
C ILE A 435 9.51 3.37 -9.41
N MET A 436 9.63 4.58 -8.88
CA MET A 436 10.43 4.94 -7.72
C MET A 436 11.92 4.67 -7.87
N ILE A 437 12.69 5.01 -6.87
CA ILE A 437 14.15 4.98 -6.83
C ILE A 437 14.66 3.86 -5.91
N ALA A 438 15.97 3.66 -5.90
CA ALA A 438 16.70 2.69 -5.05
C ALA A 438 16.29 1.22 -5.27
N THR A 439 16.78 0.33 -4.42
CA THR A 439 16.54 -1.13 -4.52
C THR A 439 16.15 -1.71 -3.16
N HIS A 440 15.07 -1.20 -2.56
CA HIS A 440 14.67 -1.53 -1.19
C HIS A 440 14.21 -2.98 -0.96
N ALA A 441 14.15 -3.82 -2.00
CA ALA A 441 14.15 -5.28 -1.84
C ALA A 441 15.35 -5.76 -1.00
N ASP A 442 16.50 -5.07 -1.14
CA ASP A 442 17.70 -5.29 -0.32
C ASP A 442 17.41 -5.14 1.18
N ALA A 443 16.64 -4.09 1.52
CA ALA A 443 16.24 -3.80 2.91
C ALA A 443 15.30 -4.88 3.47
N LEU A 444 14.29 -5.31 2.70
CA LEU A 444 13.37 -6.39 3.12
C LEU A 444 14.11 -7.70 3.37
N VAL A 445 15.02 -8.08 2.47
CA VAL A 445 15.85 -9.29 2.61
C VAL A 445 16.75 -9.19 3.86
N ALA A 446 17.40 -8.04 4.06
CA ALA A 446 18.29 -7.83 5.21
C ALA A 446 17.52 -7.81 6.54
N GLU A 447 16.35 -7.19 6.58
CA GLU A 447 15.46 -7.18 7.74
C GLU A 447 15.03 -8.60 8.11
N ALA A 448 14.56 -9.39 7.13
CA ALA A 448 14.16 -10.77 7.35
C ALA A 448 15.31 -11.60 7.95
N ILE A 449 16.52 -11.49 7.38
CA ILE A 449 17.71 -12.17 7.88
C ILE A 449 18.04 -11.76 9.33
N ASN A 450 18.05 -10.45 9.61
CA ASN A 450 18.43 -9.95 10.93
C ASN A 450 17.37 -10.27 12.00
N LYS A 451 16.12 -10.45 11.62
CA LYS A 451 15.02 -10.91 12.48
C LYS A 451 14.97 -12.43 12.63
N GLY A 452 15.85 -13.18 11.94
CA GLY A 452 16.01 -14.62 12.10
C GLY A 452 15.15 -15.48 11.17
N PHE A 453 14.56 -14.92 10.14
CA PHE A 453 13.90 -15.69 9.10
C PHE A 453 14.95 -16.39 8.22
N HIS A 454 14.76 -17.67 7.93
CA HIS A 454 15.79 -18.50 7.29
C HIS A 454 15.21 -19.57 6.34
N GLY A 455 13.94 -19.48 5.96
CA GLY A 455 13.30 -20.40 5.03
C GLY A 455 13.62 -20.12 3.55
N PHE A 456 14.65 -19.33 3.25
CA PHE A 456 15.09 -19.00 1.90
C PHE A 456 16.62 -19.14 1.77
N ASP A 457 17.11 -19.15 0.51
CA ASP A 457 18.54 -19.34 0.21
C ASP A 457 19.33 -18.05 0.41
N TYR A 458 20.10 -17.97 1.48
CA TYR A 458 20.92 -16.81 1.83
C TYR A 458 22.05 -16.54 0.81
N GLN A 459 22.58 -17.57 0.12
CA GLN A 459 23.61 -17.36 -0.91
C GLN A 459 23.00 -16.73 -2.16
N LEU A 460 21.79 -17.16 -2.52
CA LEU A 460 21.02 -16.54 -3.60
C LEU A 460 20.64 -15.11 -3.24
N ALA A 461 20.15 -14.88 -2.00
CA ALA A 461 19.82 -13.56 -1.48
C ALA A 461 21.04 -12.62 -1.58
N TYR A 462 22.20 -13.09 -1.13
CA TYR A 462 23.44 -12.32 -1.28
C TYR A 462 23.80 -12.04 -2.74
N ALA A 463 23.65 -13.01 -3.64
CA ALA A 463 23.93 -12.81 -5.07
C ALA A 463 23.01 -11.73 -5.69
N ALA A 464 21.73 -11.72 -5.31
CA ALA A 464 20.75 -10.76 -5.79
C ALA A 464 21.08 -9.34 -5.29
N VAL A 465 21.16 -9.12 -3.98
CA VAL A 465 21.46 -7.79 -3.41
C VAL A 465 22.84 -7.28 -3.81
N TYR A 466 23.82 -8.18 -3.99
CA TYR A 466 25.14 -7.80 -4.49
C TYR A 466 25.10 -7.32 -5.95
N LYS A 467 24.27 -7.95 -6.79
CA LYS A 467 24.06 -7.52 -8.18
C LYS A 467 23.44 -6.13 -8.22
N ASP A 468 22.40 -5.87 -7.45
CA ASP A 468 21.73 -4.57 -7.36
C ASP A 468 22.71 -3.46 -6.95
N ALA A 469 23.58 -3.77 -5.98
CA ALA A 469 24.57 -2.81 -5.48
C ALA A 469 25.83 -2.63 -6.37
N MET A 470 26.12 -3.55 -7.30
CA MET A 470 27.42 -3.57 -7.99
C MET A 470 27.33 -3.54 -9.51
N THR A 471 26.18 -3.86 -10.10
CA THR A 471 26.01 -3.94 -11.56
C THR A 471 25.19 -2.74 -12.04
N PRO A 472 25.81 -1.77 -12.76
CA PRO A 472 25.09 -0.65 -13.33
C PRO A 472 24.06 -1.11 -14.37
N PRO A 473 22.95 -0.34 -14.54
CA PRO A 473 22.02 -0.61 -15.63
C PRO A 473 22.63 -0.36 -17.01
N GLU A 474 21.99 -0.89 -18.03
CA GLU A 474 22.41 -0.66 -19.42
C GLU A 474 22.26 0.82 -19.79
N GLY A 475 23.30 1.41 -20.34
CA GLY A 475 23.28 2.82 -20.73
C GLY A 475 23.41 3.82 -19.58
N ASP A 476 23.87 3.39 -18.41
CA ASP A 476 23.98 4.19 -17.18
C ASP A 476 24.78 5.51 -17.32
N THR A 477 25.70 5.57 -18.26
CA THR A 477 26.51 6.79 -18.53
C THR A 477 26.09 7.57 -19.77
N THR A 478 25.07 7.11 -20.49
CA THR A 478 24.63 7.67 -21.79
C THR A 478 23.19 8.17 -21.79
N ARG A 479 22.46 7.96 -20.69
CA ARG A 479 21.07 8.36 -20.55
C ARG A 479 20.90 9.19 -19.29
N ASP A 480 20.05 10.20 -19.35
CA ASP A 480 19.50 10.84 -18.17
C ASP A 480 18.34 10.01 -17.67
N TRP A 481 18.23 9.88 -16.35
CA TRP A 481 17.24 9.04 -15.69
C TRP A 481 16.31 9.89 -14.86
N HIS A 482 15.05 9.51 -14.83
CA HIS A 482 14.11 9.92 -13.79
C HIS A 482 12.99 8.88 -13.62
N ASP A 483 12.35 8.91 -12.50
CA ASP A 483 11.21 8.07 -12.16
C ASP A 483 10.11 8.15 -13.22
N ARG A 484 9.48 7.02 -13.51
CA ARG A 484 8.40 6.85 -14.51
C ARG A 484 8.77 7.26 -15.94
N GLN A 485 10.04 7.31 -16.27
CA GLN A 485 10.49 7.59 -17.64
C GLN A 485 10.35 6.33 -18.51
N PRO A 486 9.56 6.36 -19.62
CA PRO A 486 9.49 5.23 -20.52
C PRO A 486 10.82 4.96 -21.25
N GLY A 487 11.12 3.66 -21.47
CA GLY A 487 12.27 3.24 -22.29
C GLY A 487 13.62 3.28 -21.59
N VAL A 488 13.67 3.53 -20.28
CA VAL A 488 14.88 3.36 -19.47
C VAL A 488 14.85 1.99 -18.76
N PRO A 489 16.02 1.43 -18.38
CA PRO A 489 16.07 0.24 -17.56
C PRO A 489 15.34 0.44 -16.22
N TYR A 490 14.65 -0.59 -15.78
CA TYR A 490 13.69 -0.61 -14.69
C TYR A 490 14.20 -1.38 -13.47
N GLU A 491 15.31 -2.07 -13.62
CA GLU A 491 15.73 -3.12 -12.69
C GLU A 491 16.82 -2.68 -11.72
N ALA A 492 17.67 -1.71 -12.09
CA ALA A 492 18.88 -1.42 -11.35
C ALA A 492 18.89 0.01 -10.81
N ARG A 493 19.91 0.33 -9.99
CA ARG A 493 20.17 1.67 -9.46
C ARG A 493 20.68 2.60 -10.57
N PRO A 494 19.94 3.63 -10.99
CA PRO A 494 20.42 4.61 -11.96
C PRO A 494 21.61 5.40 -11.42
N GLY A 495 22.58 5.70 -12.27
CA GLY A 495 23.77 6.44 -11.87
C GLY A 495 24.79 5.67 -11.03
N LEU A 496 24.61 4.33 -10.88
CA LEU A 496 25.50 3.48 -10.07
C LEU A 496 26.96 3.55 -10.51
N THR A 497 27.22 3.75 -11.80
CA THR A 497 28.59 3.93 -12.31
C THR A 497 29.26 5.14 -11.66
N TYR A 498 28.54 6.25 -11.57
CA TYR A 498 29.03 7.48 -10.93
C TYR A 498 29.10 7.32 -9.40
N TYR A 499 28.08 6.69 -8.80
CA TYR A 499 28.06 6.43 -7.37
C TYR A 499 29.28 5.62 -6.90
N LYS A 500 29.70 4.62 -7.68
CA LYS A 500 30.90 3.80 -7.42
C LYS A 500 32.20 4.60 -7.57
N GLN A 501 32.23 5.62 -8.43
CA GLN A 501 33.45 6.39 -8.75
C GLN A 501 33.57 7.66 -7.89
N LEU A 502 32.48 8.38 -7.70
CA LEU A 502 32.44 9.70 -7.07
C LEU A 502 31.97 9.63 -5.62
N GLY A 503 31.29 8.54 -5.22
CA GLY A 503 30.63 8.40 -3.94
C GLY A 503 29.30 9.18 -3.85
N TYR A 504 28.75 9.62 -4.97
CA TYR A 504 27.43 10.23 -5.11
C TYR A 504 26.95 10.13 -6.57
N ILE A 505 25.67 10.30 -6.79
CA ILE A 505 25.05 10.35 -8.11
C ILE A 505 24.94 11.80 -8.56
N PRO A 506 25.44 12.19 -9.75
CA PRO A 506 25.39 13.59 -10.20
C PRO A 506 24.03 13.97 -10.78
N VAL A 507 23.57 15.19 -10.48
CA VAL A 507 22.25 15.70 -10.91
C VAL A 507 22.16 15.95 -12.43
N ASP A 508 23.28 16.10 -13.10
CA ASP A 508 23.37 16.19 -14.56
C ASP A 508 23.36 14.82 -15.25
N LYS A 509 23.12 13.73 -14.49
CA LYS A 509 22.97 12.35 -14.97
C LYS A 509 21.67 11.70 -14.54
N THR A 510 21.11 12.10 -13.41
CA THR A 510 19.89 11.53 -12.82
C THR A 510 19.11 12.65 -12.17
N ALA A 511 17.83 12.78 -12.50
CA ALA A 511 16.99 13.88 -11.98
C ALA A 511 16.81 13.82 -10.45
N GLU A 512 16.72 12.60 -9.89
CA GLU A 512 16.52 12.32 -8.48
C GLU A 512 17.82 12.06 -7.70
N SER A 513 18.93 12.51 -8.19
CA SER A 513 20.30 12.12 -7.81
C SER A 513 20.64 12.21 -6.31
N ALA A 514 20.13 13.22 -5.61
CA ALA A 514 20.38 13.37 -4.17
C ALA A 514 19.55 12.37 -3.36
N SER A 515 18.29 12.17 -3.71
CA SER A 515 17.43 11.15 -3.09
C SER A 515 18.03 9.76 -3.30
N GLU A 516 18.39 9.41 -4.54
CA GLU A 516 19.02 8.13 -4.86
C GLU A 516 20.35 7.92 -4.13
N THR A 517 21.20 8.97 -4.00
CA THR A 517 22.46 8.85 -3.24
C THR A 517 22.21 8.49 -1.78
N LEU A 518 21.15 9.05 -1.16
CA LEU A 518 20.79 8.78 0.24
C LEU A 518 20.21 7.37 0.40
N GLU A 519 19.30 6.99 -0.46
CA GLU A 519 18.61 5.71 -0.37
C GLU A 519 19.52 4.55 -0.80
N ASP A 520 20.36 4.72 -1.83
CA ASP A 520 21.42 3.76 -2.16
C ASP A 520 22.42 3.55 -1.02
N ALA A 521 22.69 4.60 -0.23
CA ALA A 521 23.53 4.45 0.96
C ALA A 521 22.85 3.60 2.05
N TYR A 522 21.55 3.69 2.20
CA TYR A 522 20.78 2.81 3.08
C TYR A 522 20.76 1.37 2.56
N ASP A 523 20.51 1.17 1.27
CA ASP A 523 20.52 -0.15 0.66
C ASP A 523 21.91 -0.80 0.72
N ASP A 524 23.00 -0.04 0.62
CA ASP A 524 24.34 -0.52 0.87
C ASP A 524 24.53 -1.05 2.30
N TYR A 525 23.94 -0.38 3.29
CA TYR A 525 23.90 -0.89 4.65
C TYR A 525 23.13 -2.20 4.74
N ALA A 526 22.01 -2.32 4.04
CA ALA A 526 21.24 -3.58 3.96
C ALA A 526 22.07 -4.71 3.32
N VAL A 527 22.72 -4.44 2.17
CA VAL A 527 23.63 -5.39 1.50
C VAL A 527 24.77 -5.82 2.44
N ALA A 528 25.31 -4.89 3.24
CA ALA A 528 26.33 -5.24 4.24
C ALA A 528 25.81 -6.26 5.23
N GLN A 529 24.57 -6.12 5.73
CA GLN A 529 24.01 -7.07 6.69
C GLN A 529 23.84 -8.47 6.07
N VAL A 530 23.39 -8.55 4.81
CA VAL A 530 23.31 -9.82 4.08
C VAL A 530 24.70 -10.43 3.89
N ALA A 531 25.69 -9.62 3.48
CA ALA A 531 27.09 -10.07 3.35
C ALA A 531 27.65 -10.62 4.69
N ARG A 532 27.31 -9.96 5.81
CA ARG A 532 27.68 -10.45 7.15
C ARG A 532 27.07 -11.81 7.45
N ALA A 533 25.78 -11.99 7.15
CA ALA A 533 25.07 -13.24 7.40
C ALA A 533 25.64 -14.44 6.64
N VAL A 534 26.12 -14.22 5.40
CA VAL A 534 26.76 -15.27 4.59
C VAL A 534 28.29 -15.36 4.80
N GLY A 535 28.86 -14.63 5.77
CA GLY A 535 30.27 -14.68 6.12
C GLY A 535 31.24 -13.95 5.17
N ARG A 536 30.77 -13.09 4.29
CA ARG A 536 31.55 -12.28 3.35
C ARG A 536 32.14 -11.04 4.03
N LYS A 537 33.13 -11.23 4.90
CA LYS A 537 33.69 -10.17 5.75
C LYS A 537 34.28 -8.97 4.98
N ALA A 538 34.87 -9.20 3.81
CA ALA A 538 35.44 -8.11 2.98
C ALA A 538 34.30 -7.24 2.45
N ASP A 539 33.26 -7.86 1.89
CA ASP A 539 32.12 -7.17 1.32
C ASP A 539 31.29 -6.45 2.40
N TYR A 540 31.15 -7.06 3.58
CA TYR A 540 30.55 -6.37 4.74
C TYR A 540 31.26 -5.04 5.01
N ARG A 541 32.59 -5.03 5.11
CA ARG A 541 33.36 -3.82 5.38
C ARG A 541 33.24 -2.81 4.26
N PHE A 542 33.28 -3.29 3.01
CA PHE A 542 33.15 -2.46 1.81
C PHE A 542 31.82 -1.73 1.80
N PHE A 543 30.70 -2.45 1.94
CA PHE A 543 29.36 -1.87 1.91
C PHE A 543 29.05 -1.00 3.13
N VAL A 544 29.51 -1.34 4.34
CA VAL A 544 29.42 -0.42 5.49
C VAL A 544 30.17 0.87 5.23
N ASN A 545 31.36 0.83 4.61
CA ASN A 545 32.06 2.07 4.27
C ASN A 545 31.32 2.87 3.18
N ARG A 546 30.75 2.18 2.17
CA ARG A 546 30.01 2.83 1.08
C ARG A 546 28.67 3.42 1.56
N SER A 547 28.04 2.82 2.56
CA SER A 547 26.83 3.38 3.16
C SER A 547 27.04 4.75 3.84
N HIS A 548 28.27 5.18 4.03
CA HIS A 548 28.60 6.54 4.45
C HIS A 548 28.60 7.58 3.31
N ASN A 549 28.29 7.19 2.09
CA ASN A 549 28.31 8.07 0.92
C ASN A 549 27.34 9.26 1.01
N TYR A 550 26.29 9.17 1.84
CA TYR A 550 25.40 10.30 2.15
C TYR A 550 26.19 11.56 2.58
N ARG A 551 27.39 11.40 3.17
CA ARG A 551 28.25 12.50 3.64
C ARG A 551 28.77 13.36 2.49
N ASN A 552 28.88 12.78 1.29
CA ASN A 552 29.43 13.46 0.12
C ASN A 552 28.51 14.55 -0.43
N ILE A 553 27.20 14.47 -0.13
CA ILE A 553 26.19 15.44 -0.56
C ILE A 553 25.69 16.33 0.59
N TYR A 554 26.33 16.29 1.77
CA TYR A 554 26.03 17.23 2.84
C TYR A 554 26.76 18.55 2.63
N ASN A 555 26.02 19.63 2.39
CA ASN A 555 26.56 20.98 2.29
C ASN A 555 26.62 21.64 3.67
N SER A 556 27.80 21.60 4.31
CA SER A 556 28.01 22.16 5.66
C SER A 556 27.79 23.67 5.75
N ALA A 557 27.97 24.41 4.66
CA ALA A 557 27.73 25.84 4.62
C ALA A 557 26.23 26.18 4.69
N ARG A 558 25.38 25.29 4.20
CA ARG A 558 23.92 25.45 4.23
C ARG A 558 23.25 24.66 5.35
N GLY A 559 23.89 23.59 5.83
CA GLY A 559 23.36 22.70 6.83
C GLY A 559 22.26 21.77 6.27
N PHE A 560 22.35 21.41 4.98
CA PHE A 560 21.40 20.53 4.27
C PHE A 560 22.14 19.53 3.38
N MET A 561 21.48 18.41 3.07
CA MET A 561 21.83 17.64 1.89
C MET A 561 21.54 18.46 0.64
N GLN A 562 22.35 18.31 -0.39
CA GLN A 562 22.25 19.05 -1.65
C GLN A 562 22.87 18.24 -2.78
N ALA A 563 22.22 18.20 -3.94
CA ALA A 563 22.74 17.54 -5.12
C ALA A 563 24.05 18.18 -5.61
N LYS A 564 24.85 17.38 -6.33
CA LYS A 564 26.08 17.84 -6.99
C LYS A 564 26.08 17.47 -8.47
N HIS A 565 26.74 18.30 -9.25
CA HIS A 565 27.12 17.96 -10.63
C HIS A 565 28.31 17.00 -10.67
N ALA A 566 28.56 16.37 -11.84
CA ALA A 566 29.68 15.45 -12.03
C ALA A 566 31.05 16.10 -11.82
N ASP A 567 31.17 17.41 -11.98
CA ASP A 567 32.39 18.20 -11.71
C ASP A 567 32.60 18.54 -10.21
N GLY A 568 31.68 18.10 -9.34
CA GLY A 568 31.70 18.32 -7.90
C GLY A 568 31.10 19.67 -7.44
N SER A 569 30.65 20.54 -8.34
CA SER A 569 29.92 21.75 -7.99
C SER A 569 28.54 21.47 -7.42
N TRP A 570 28.05 22.31 -6.52
CA TRP A 570 26.73 22.19 -5.93
C TRP A 570 25.66 22.61 -6.95
N ALA A 571 24.64 21.79 -7.08
CA ALA A 571 23.43 22.09 -7.84
C ALA A 571 22.54 23.11 -7.09
N ARG A 572 21.44 23.51 -7.69
CA ARG A 572 20.45 24.33 -7.02
C ARG A 572 19.74 23.52 -5.92
N PRO A 573 19.25 24.15 -4.84
CA PRO A 573 18.64 23.45 -3.70
C PRO A 573 17.40 22.63 -4.02
N GLU A 574 16.70 23.01 -5.09
CA GLU A 574 15.47 22.35 -5.56
C GLU A 574 15.71 21.17 -6.49
N GLU A 575 16.95 20.92 -6.89
CA GLU A 575 17.30 19.84 -7.82
C GLU A 575 17.71 18.54 -7.11
N GLY A 576 17.43 17.41 -7.75
CA GLY A 576 17.90 16.09 -7.35
C GLY A 576 17.02 15.37 -6.32
N TRP A 577 15.74 15.72 -6.21
CA TRP A 577 14.82 15.17 -5.23
C TRP A 577 13.68 14.38 -5.87
N THR A 578 13.34 13.27 -5.27
CA THR A 578 12.16 12.48 -5.58
C THR A 578 11.03 12.93 -4.68
N GLU A 579 9.97 13.48 -5.25
CA GLU A 579 8.71 13.84 -4.55
C GLU A 579 8.93 14.61 -3.24
N GLY A 580 9.93 15.50 -3.20
CA GLY A 580 10.28 16.24 -2.00
C GLY A 580 11.30 17.33 -2.26
N ASP A 581 12.01 17.71 -1.22
CA ASP A 581 13.04 18.76 -1.24
C ASP A 581 14.17 18.49 -0.22
N GLN A 582 15.08 19.43 -0.09
CA GLN A 582 16.18 19.35 0.89
C GLN A 582 15.69 19.19 2.34
N TRP A 583 14.49 19.69 2.69
CA TRP A 583 13.93 19.56 4.03
C TRP A 583 13.45 18.13 4.28
N VAL A 584 12.80 17.54 3.28
CA VAL A 584 12.26 16.19 3.32
C VAL A 584 13.38 15.14 3.34
N TYR A 585 14.55 15.41 2.71
CA TYR A 585 15.60 14.41 2.55
C TYR A 585 16.84 14.60 3.42
N THR A 586 17.03 15.76 4.09
CA THR A 586 18.26 15.97 4.89
C THR A 586 18.45 14.94 6.02
N TYR A 587 17.37 14.37 6.53
CA TYR A 587 17.44 13.36 7.59
C TYR A 587 17.22 11.92 7.10
N SER A 588 17.16 11.69 5.78
CA SER A 588 17.00 10.35 5.21
C SER A 588 18.30 9.53 5.27
N VAL A 589 18.79 9.31 6.49
CA VAL A 589 19.99 8.53 6.84
C VAL A 589 19.61 7.59 7.98
N LEU A 590 18.69 6.66 7.73
CA LEU A 590 18.06 5.82 8.75
C LEU A 590 19.08 4.96 9.54
N HIS A 591 20.13 4.52 8.86
CA HIS A 591 21.15 3.59 9.37
C HIS A 591 22.29 4.26 10.17
N ASP A 592 22.45 5.59 10.11
CA ASP A 592 23.56 6.30 10.79
C ASP A 592 23.14 7.68 11.32
N ILE A 593 22.02 7.75 12.05
CA ILE A 593 21.57 9.02 12.67
C ILE A 593 22.65 9.66 13.54
N PRO A 594 23.41 8.92 14.39
CA PRO A 594 24.50 9.50 15.15
C PRO A 594 25.61 10.09 14.26
N GLY A 595 25.92 9.44 13.13
CA GLY A 595 26.89 9.95 12.15
C GLY A 595 26.40 11.23 11.46
N LEU A 596 25.12 11.27 11.05
CA LEU A 596 24.49 12.48 10.53
C LEU A 596 24.49 13.62 11.56
N MET A 597 24.12 13.34 12.79
CA MET A 597 24.13 14.32 13.88
C MET A 597 25.53 14.91 14.12
N ALA A 598 26.56 14.06 14.08
CA ALA A 598 27.96 14.52 14.17
C ALA A 598 28.34 15.39 12.96
N LEU A 599 27.92 15.01 11.74
CA LEU A 599 28.15 15.77 10.50
C LEU A 599 27.48 17.17 10.56
N MET A 600 26.29 17.27 11.14
CA MET A 600 25.55 18.53 11.34
C MET A 600 26.16 19.40 12.46
N GLY A 601 27.14 18.91 13.20
CA GLY A 601 27.84 19.65 14.25
C GLY A 601 27.28 19.46 15.65
N GLY A 602 26.68 18.31 15.92
CA GLY A 602 26.24 17.85 17.22
C GLY A 602 24.75 18.04 17.51
N PRO A 603 24.28 17.54 18.67
CA PRO A 603 22.85 17.43 18.98
C PRO A 603 22.11 18.77 19.01
N ASP A 604 22.77 19.86 19.40
CA ASP A 604 22.11 21.17 19.47
C ASP A 604 21.75 21.71 18.09
N LYS A 605 22.68 21.59 17.12
CA LYS A 605 22.41 22.00 15.73
C LYS A 605 21.43 21.08 15.03
N PHE A 606 21.56 19.79 15.29
CA PHE A 606 20.63 18.79 14.81
C PHE A 606 19.20 19.09 15.26
N ASN A 607 19.00 19.33 16.58
CA ASN A 607 17.71 19.68 17.14
C ASN A 607 17.19 21.03 16.62
N ALA A 608 18.03 22.04 16.50
CA ALA A 608 17.62 23.36 16.01
C ALA A 608 17.07 23.27 14.57
N ARG A 609 17.74 22.51 13.70
CA ARG A 609 17.28 22.30 12.32
C ARG A 609 16.01 21.44 12.27
N LEU A 610 15.90 20.44 13.12
CA LEU A 610 14.70 19.59 13.20
C LEU A 610 13.51 20.36 13.78
N ASP A 611 13.73 21.25 14.75
CA ASP A 611 12.69 22.16 15.26
C ASP A 611 12.21 23.10 14.16
N GLU A 612 13.14 23.66 13.37
CA GLU A 612 12.82 24.52 12.22
C GLU A 612 12.00 23.75 11.16
N HIS A 613 12.34 22.48 10.89
CA HIS A 613 11.60 21.61 9.98
C HIS A 613 10.12 21.49 10.40
N PHE A 614 9.84 21.17 11.67
CA PHE A 614 8.48 21.06 12.18
C PHE A 614 7.76 22.41 12.29
N GLN A 615 8.41 23.45 12.78
CA GLN A 615 7.83 24.78 12.96
C GLN A 615 7.57 25.47 11.61
N GLY A 616 8.42 25.23 10.62
CA GLY A 616 8.30 25.75 9.26
C GLY A 616 7.26 25.01 8.41
N GLY A 617 6.67 23.93 8.92
CA GLY A 617 5.69 23.14 8.18
C GLY A 617 6.28 22.29 7.07
N HIS A 618 7.57 21.93 7.17
CA HIS A 618 8.27 21.14 6.17
C HIS A 618 8.06 19.61 6.32
N ASN A 619 7.41 19.17 7.40
CA ASN A 619 7.10 17.77 7.59
C ASN A 619 5.92 17.36 6.69
N GLN A 620 6.23 16.69 5.62
CA GLN A 620 5.28 16.18 4.62
C GLN A 620 4.94 14.73 4.97
N HIS A 621 4.07 14.52 5.97
CA HIS A 621 3.67 13.17 6.41
C HIS A 621 2.76 12.46 5.43
N ASP A 622 2.24 13.16 4.46
CA ASP A 622 1.48 12.66 3.32
C ASP A 622 2.37 11.96 2.27
N ASN A 623 3.69 11.91 2.52
CA ASN A 623 4.64 11.13 1.73
C ASN A 623 5.71 10.48 2.64
N GLU A 624 6.20 9.31 2.26
CA GLU A 624 6.98 8.37 3.06
C GLU A 624 8.34 8.89 3.54
N PRO A 625 9.11 9.70 2.77
CA PRO A 625 10.41 10.17 3.23
C PRO A 625 10.39 10.93 4.55
N SER A 626 9.23 11.46 4.98
CA SER A 626 9.08 12.17 6.25
C SER A 626 8.65 11.29 7.44
N HIS A 627 8.35 10.01 7.24
CA HIS A 627 7.72 9.15 8.26
C HIS A 627 8.56 8.95 9.53
N HIS A 628 9.88 8.95 9.43
CA HIS A 628 10.78 8.74 10.57
C HIS A 628 11.11 10.01 11.37
N TYR A 629 10.81 11.21 10.85
CA TYR A 629 11.27 12.48 11.42
C TYR A 629 10.80 12.73 12.85
N GLY A 630 9.57 12.31 13.18
CA GLY A 630 9.04 12.43 14.54
C GLY A 630 9.88 11.71 15.59
N TYR A 631 10.62 10.66 15.20
CA TYR A 631 11.40 9.81 16.10
C TYR A 631 12.86 10.22 16.24
N LEU A 632 13.36 11.18 15.47
CA LEU A 632 14.77 11.58 15.44
C LEU A 632 15.25 12.24 16.74
N TYR A 633 14.36 12.87 17.50
CA TYR A 633 14.74 13.52 18.77
C TYR A 633 15.21 12.53 19.85
N ASP A 634 14.91 11.25 19.71
CA ASP A 634 15.42 10.23 20.63
C ASP A 634 16.93 10.16 20.61
N PHE A 635 17.55 10.27 19.42
CA PHE A 635 19.00 10.25 19.27
C PHE A 635 19.70 11.49 19.81
N SER A 636 19.00 12.61 19.91
CA SER A 636 19.56 13.90 20.27
C SER A 636 19.35 14.31 21.73
N GLY A 637 18.76 13.42 22.55
CA GLY A 637 18.53 13.60 23.97
C GLY A 637 17.29 14.42 24.33
N GLN A 638 16.37 14.55 23.40
CA GLN A 638 15.08 15.19 23.62
C GLN A 638 13.89 14.26 23.31
N PRO A 639 13.83 13.02 23.85
CA PRO A 639 12.81 12.05 23.53
C PRO A 639 11.38 12.54 23.82
N TRP A 640 11.23 13.51 24.73
CA TRP A 640 9.96 14.15 24.97
C TRP A 640 9.41 14.89 23.73
N LYS A 641 10.26 15.37 22.82
CA LYS A 641 9.83 15.94 21.54
C LYS A 641 9.34 14.87 20.59
N THR A 642 10.00 13.71 20.54
CA THR A 642 9.46 12.54 19.82
C THR A 642 8.03 12.27 20.27
N GLN A 643 7.81 12.17 21.59
CA GLN A 643 6.49 11.87 22.17
C GLN A 643 5.42 12.88 21.78
N LEU A 644 5.79 14.16 21.72
CA LEU A 644 4.90 15.24 21.27
C LEU A 644 4.61 15.12 19.76
N ARG A 645 5.65 15.03 18.92
CA ARG A 645 5.51 15.11 17.46
C ARG A 645 4.73 13.93 16.88
N VAL A 646 4.99 12.71 17.35
CA VAL A 646 4.28 11.53 16.84
C VAL A 646 2.79 11.57 17.19
N ARG A 647 2.41 12.15 18.34
CA ARG A 647 1.01 12.39 18.69
C ARG A 647 0.36 13.45 17.81
N GLU A 648 1.03 14.58 17.60
CA GLU A 648 0.56 15.65 16.70
C GLU A 648 0.33 15.13 15.28
N ILE A 649 1.25 14.31 14.75
CA ILE A 649 1.13 13.69 13.43
C ILE A 649 -0.05 12.73 13.39
N ALA A 650 -0.16 11.80 14.34
CA ALA A 650 -1.25 10.83 14.39
C ALA A 650 -2.62 11.50 14.48
N GLU A 651 -2.75 12.57 15.27
CA GLU A 651 -4.00 13.33 15.39
C GLU A 651 -4.33 14.17 14.16
N LYS A 652 -3.32 14.67 13.44
CA LYS A 652 -3.52 15.55 12.28
C LYS A 652 -3.92 14.79 11.04
N TYR A 653 -3.23 13.69 10.72
CA TYR A 653 -3.23 13.07 9.41
C TYR A 653 -4.10 11.82 9.29
N TYR A 654 -4.67 11.31 10.40
CA TYR A 654 -5.51 10.12 10.40
C TYR A 654 -6.89 10.42 11.00
N LYS A 655 -7.94 10.19 10.22
CA LYS A 655 -9.34 10.49 10.59
C LYS A 655 -10.28 9.37 10.13
N ASN A 656 -11.40 9.21 10.84
CA ASN A 656 -12.45 8.29 10.43
C ASN A 656 -13.39 8.95 9.41
N ARG A 657 -12.85 9.22 8.20
CA ARG A 657 -13.57 9.87 7.08
C ARG A 657 -13.03 9.33 5.74
N PRO A 658 -13.75 9.50 4.61
CA PRO A 658 -13.24 9.13 3.29
C PRO A 658 -11.91 9.79 2.91
N ASP A 659 -11.71 11.06 3.30
CA ASP A 659 -10.45 11.80 3.19
C ASP A 659 -9.55 11.66 4.44
N GLY A 660 -9.66 10.54 5.14
CA GLY A 660 -9.08 10.34 6.47
C GLY A 660 -7.66 9.81 6.51
N VAL A 661 -7.02 9.60 5.36
CA VAL A 661 -5.60 9.29 5.21
C VAL A 661 -4.99 10.39 4.37
N ALA A 662 -3.98 11.08 4.89
CA ALA A 662 -3.27 12.09 4.12
C ALA A 662 -2.33 11.41 3.11
N GLY A 663 -2.27 11.90 1.88
CA GLY A 663 -1.51 11.27 0.81
C GLY A 663 -2.09 9.92 0.38
N ASN A 664 -1.28 9.10 -0.27
CA ASN A 664 -1.66 7.75 -0.67
C ASN A 664 -1.45 6.78 0.51
N GLU A 665 -2.22 5.71 0.56
CA GLU A 665 -2.11 4.69 1.62
C GLU A 665 -0.87 3.79 1.40
N ASP A 666 -0.52 3.58 0.14
CA ASP A 666 0.68 2.91 -0.36
C ASP A 666 0.93 1.54 0.25
N CYS A 667 -0.03 0.65 -0.05
CA CYS A 667 0.06 -0.78 0.21
C CYS A 667 0.31 -1.13 1.68
N GLY A 668 -0.25 -0.35 2.61
CA GLY A 668 -0.15 -0.61 4.04
C GLY A 668 0.81 0.32 4.78
N GLN A 669 1.66 1.08 4.10
CA GLN A 669 2.71 1.85 4.76
C GLN A 669 2.16 2.97 5.66
N MET A 670 1.21 3.77 5.17
CA MET A 670 0.59 4.82 6.00
C MET A 670 -0.12 4.22 7.21
N SER A 671 -0.83 3.12 7.00
CA SER A 671 -1.52 2.38 8.06
C SER A 671 -0.56 1.78 9.08
N ALA A 672 0.54 1.18 8.63
CA ALA A 672 1.56 0.60 9.51
C ALA A 672 2.25 1.67 10.38
N TRP A 673 2.50 2.86 9.82
CA TRP A 673 3.00 3.99 10.60
C TRP A 673 2.05 4.34 11.76
N TYR A 674 0.75 4.45 11.47
CA TYR A 674 -0.24 4.75 12.53
C TYR A 674 -0.33 3.63 13.56
N ILE A 675 -0.33 2.37 13.13
CA ILE A 675 -0.41 1.22 14.03
C ILE A 675 0.78 1.21 14.98
N PHE A 676 2.00 1.28 14.48
CA PHE A 676 3.20 1.31 15.33
C PHE A 676 3.21 2.51 16.26
N THR A 677 2.91 3.69 15.76
CA THR A 677 2.84 4.91 16.57
C THR A 677 1.79 4.79 17.67
N ALA A 678 0.63 4.24 17.36
CA ALA A 678 -0.44 4.01 18.34
C ALA A 678 -0.05 2.98 19.41
N LEU A 679 0.74 1.95 19.04
CA LEU A 679 1.33 1.00 19.97
C LEU A 679 2.42 1.63 20.84
N GLY A 680 3.03 2.74 20.41
CA GLY A 680 4.04 3.49 21.14
C GLY A 680 5.49 3.20 20.76
N PHE A 681 5.75 2.58 19.60
CA PHE A 681 7.08 2.35 19.05
C PHE A 681 7.05 2.29 17.52
N TYR A 682 8.19 2.47 16.84
CA TYR A 682 8.29 2.56 15.38
C TYR A 682 9.63 2.03 14.87
N PRO A 683 9.68 1.24 13.79
CA PRO A 683 10.91 0.71 13.22
C PRO A 683 11.62 1.78 12.37
N LEU A 684 12.37 2.71 13.00
CA LEU A 684 13.05 3.80 12.30
C LEU A 684 14.08 3.27 11.28
N ASP A 685 14.86 2.27 11.68
CA ASP A 685 15.75 1.48 10.82
C ASP A 685 15.28 0.02 10.83
N PRO A 686 14.41 -0.39 9.89
CA PRO A 686 13.85 -1.73 9.88
C PRO A 686 14.90 -2.85 9.84
N VAL A 687 16.00 -2.62 9.10
CA VAL A 687 17.10 -3.59 8.96
C VAL A 687 17.78 -3.88 10.30
N SER A 688 17.78 -2.92 11.23
CA SER A 688 18.37 -3.13 12.58
C SER A 688 17.58 -4.09 13.45
N GLY A 689 16.28 -4.24 13.23
CA GLY A 689 15.35 -4.94 14.12
C GLY A 689 15.09 -4.21 15.44
N GLU A 690 15.41 -2.92 15.51
CA GLU A 690 15.14 -2.03 16.65
C GLU A 690 13.93 -1.14 16.37
N TYR A 691 13.12 -0.92 17.40
CA TYR A 691 11.95 -0.05 17.36
C TYR A 691 12.16 1.11 18.34
N MET A 692 12.10 2.34 17.84
CA MET A 692 12.18 3.56 18.62
C MET A 692 10.90 3.78 19.42
N ILE A 693 11.00 4.13 20.69
CA ILE A 693 9.84 4.35 21.54
C ILE A 693 9.32 5.78 21.37
N GLY A 694 8.07 5.89 20.94
CA GLY A 694 7.33 7.15 20.84
C GLY A 694 6.44 7.39 22.07
N SER A 695 5.14 7.63 21.84
CA SER A 695 4.15 7.83 22.90
C SER A 695 2.90 7.00 22.62
N PRO A 696 2.61 5.94 23.39
CA PRO A 696 1.46 5.07 23.14
C PRO A 696 0.15 5.86 23.22
N LEU A 697 -0.73 5.71 22.21
CA LEU A 697 -2.01 6.40 22.16
C LEU A 697 -3.02 5.80 23.13
N PHE A 698 -2.89 4.50 23.40
CA PHE A 698 -3.86 3.73 24.16
C PHE A 698 -3.37 3.44 25.58
N ARG A 699 -4.32 3.18 26.50
CA ARG A 699 -3.99 2.78 27.87
C ARG A 699 -3.34 1.40 27.92
N LYS A 700 -3.72 0.54 26.99
CA LYS A 700 -3.13 -0.78 26.82
C LYS A 700 -3.30 -1.25 25.39
N ALA A 701 -2.27 -1.89 24.87
CA ALA A 701 -2.32 -2.68 23.64
C ALA A 701 -1.76 -4.07 23.90
N THR A 702 -2.36 -5.08 23.27
CA THR A 702 -1.92 -6.47 23.39
C THR A 702 -1.73 -7.05 22.00
N LEU A 703 -0.54 -7.62 21.77
CA LEU A 703 -0.17 -8.37 20.58
C LEU A 703 -0.18 -9.86 20.96
N ASP A 704 -1.16 -10.60 20.44
CA ASP A 704 -1.18 -12.06 20.49
C ASP A 704 -0.37 -12.58 19.30
N LEU A 705 0.88 -12.99 19.58
CA LEU A 705 1.86 -13.33 18.55
C LEU A 705 1.60 -14.74 17.97
N PRO A 706 1.90 -14.98 16.67
CA PRO A 706 1.71 -16.29 16.04
C PRO A 706 2.47 -17.45 16.71
N ASN A 707 3.57 -17.17 17.42
CA ASN A 707 4.31 -18.16 18.21
C ASN A 707 3.62 -18.55 19.54
N GLY A 708 2.39 -18.07 19.78
CA GLY A 708 1.59 -18.31 20.97
C GLY A 708 1.98 -17.47 22.20
N ARG A 709 2.92 -16.56 22.07
CA ARG A 709 3.29 -15.62 23.12
C ARG A 709 2.47 -14.34 23.02
N ARG A 710 2.54 -13.54 24.07
CA ARG A 710 1.83 -12.27 24.16
C ARG A 710 2.79 -11.15 24.53
N PHE A 711 2.78 -10.07 23.76
CA PHE A 711 3.45 -8.83 24.12
C PHE A 711 2.43 -7.75 24.47
N VAL A 712 2.59 -7.13 25.63
CA VAL A 712 1.65 -6.12 26.15
C VAL A 712 2.36 -4.78 26.30
N VAL A 713 1.79 -3.73 25.75
CA VAL A 713 2.15 -2.34 26.04
C VAL A 713 1.13 -1.78 27.01
N SER A 714 1.57 -1.32 28.17
CA SER A 714 0.72 -0.81 29.26
C SER A 714 1.07 0.64 29.59
N ALA A 715 0.15 1.55 29.37
CA ALA A 715 0.28 2.98 29.66
C ALA A 715 -1.03 3.50 30.29
N PRO A 716 -1.42 3.05 31.50
CA PRO A 716 -2.77 3.25 32.04
C PRO A 716 -3.16 4.72 32.22
N ALA A 717 -2.17 5.63 32.38
CA ALA A 717 -2.40 7.07 32.47
C ALA A 717 -2.36 7.80 31.11
N SER A 718 -2.09 7.10 29.99
CA SER A 718 -2.02 7.71 28.66
C SER A 718 -3.35 8.43 28.30
N SER A 719 -3.21 9.68 27.84
CA SER A 719 -4.32 10.54 27.43
C SER A 719 -3.77 11.71 26.60
N ALA A 720 -4.63 12.54 26.04
CA ALA A 720 -4.23 13.77 25.37
C ALA A 720 -3.42 14.73 26.30
N ALA A 721 -3.69 14.71 27.60
CA ALA A 721 -2.97 15.52 28.60
C ALA A 721 -1.69 14.84 29.08
N ASN A 722 -1.67 13.50 29.20
CA ASN A 722 -0.54 12.72 29.72
C ASN A 722 0.13 11.99 28.58
N LEU A 723 0.90 12.70 27.76
CA LEU A 723 1.56 12.16 26.59
C LEU A 723 3.05 11.89 26.80
N TYR A 724 3.65 12.38 27.91
CA TYR A 724 5.07 12.26 28.17
C TYR A 724 5.39 11.08 29.06
N ILE A 725 6.33 10.25 28.63
CA ILE A 725 6.85 9.13 29.41
C ILE A 725 7.68 9.67 30.56
N GLN A 726 7.34 9.34 31.81
CA GLN A 726 8.08 9.66 33.01
C GLN A 726 9.08 8.57 33.37
N SER A 727 8.71 7.32 33.20
CA SER A 727 9.57 6.13 33.33
C SER A 727 9.04 5.00 32.47
N ALA A 728 9.93 4.05 32.11
CA ALA A 728 9.56 2.85 31.38
C ALA A 728 10.19 1.59 32.03
N ARG A 729 9.50 0.46 31.86
CA ARG A 729 9.99 -0.87 32.29
C ARG A 729 9.70 -1.90 31.22
N LEU A 730 10.63 -2.82 31.02
CA LEU A 730 10.40 -4.02 30.22
C LEU A 730 10.52 -5.26 31.10
N ASN A 731 9.44 -6.02 31.25
CA ASN A 731 9.38 -7.19 32.12
C ASN A 731 9.81 -6.88 33.58
N GLY A 732 9.34 -5.73 34.10
CA GLY A 732 9.61 -5.24 35.43
C GLY A 732 11.02 -4.62 35.65
N ARG A 733 11.89 -4.65 34.64
CA ARG A 733 13.20 -4.01 34.68
C ARG A 733 13.16 -2.60 34.13
N PRO A 734 13.84 -1.61 34.74
CA PRO A 734 13.92 -0.27 34.19
C PRO A 734 14.43 -0.29 32.74
N LEU A 735 13.80 0.52 31.88
CA LEU A 735 14.19 0.73 30.50
C LEU A 735 14.53 2.22 30.32
N ASP A 736 15.84 2.51 30.35
CA ASP A 736 16.37 3.87 30.29
C ASP A 736 16.88 4.26 28.89
N VAL A 737 16.55 3.44 27.89
CA VAL A 737 16.82 3.67 26.47
C VAL A 737 15.51 3.68 25.68
N PRO A 738 15.37 4.51 24.63
CA PRO A 738 14.13 4.62 23.88
C PRO A 738 14.00 3.54 22.80
N ILE A 739 14.35 2.28 23.13
CA ILE A 739 14.37 1.16 22.16
C ILE A 739 13.74 -0.07 22.76
N VAL A 740 12.95 -0.77 21.94
CA VAL A 740 12.58 -2.18 22.10
C VAL A 740 12.98 -2.95 20.84
N THR A 741 13.47 -4.18 20.96
CA THR A 741 13.90 -4.96 19.80
C THR A 741 12.85 -5.96 19.34
N TYR A 742 12.91 -6.38 18.06
CA TYR A 742 12.09 -7.48 17.53
C TYR A 742 12.14 -8.73 18.43
N ALA A 743 13.34 -9.14 18.81
CA ALA A 743 13.53 -10.31 19.66
C ALA A 743 12.85 -10.17 21.04
N GLN A 744 12.81 -8.96 21.61
CA GLN A 744 12.12 -8.70 22.88
C GLN A 744 10.59 -8.74 22.70
N ILE A 745 10.08 -8.23 21.60
CA ILE A 745 8.63 -8.29 21.28
C ILE A 745 8.25 -9.75 21.04
N GLU A 746 8.99 -10.46 20.20
CA GLU A 746 8.74 -11.85 19.82
C GLU A 746 8.86 -12.83 21.01
N ALA A 747 9.71 -12.50 21.98
CA ALA A 747 9.80 -13.26 23.24
C ALA A 747 8.54 -13.11 24.11
N GLY A 748 7.69 -12.15 23.83
CA GLY A 748 6.55 -11.78 24.66
C GLY A 748 6.95 -11.02 25.92
N GLY A 749 5.97 -10.52 26.66
CA GLY A 749 6.23 -9.81 27.90
C GLY A 749 5.42 -8.55 28.08
N LEU A 750 5.89 -7.65 28.95
CA LEU A 750 5.19 -6.45 29.34
C LEU A 750 6.12 -5.23 29.26
N LEU A 751 5.77 -4.29 28.38
CA LEU A 751 6.35 -2.95 28.27
C LEU A 751 5.42 -1.96 28.99
N GLU A 752 5.91 -1.38 30.08
CA GLU A 752 5.12 -0.50 30.95
C GLU A 752 5.64 0.93 30.86
N PHE A 753 4.72 1.88 30.73
CA PHE A 753 5.00 3.31 30.75
C PHE A 753 4.24 4.00 31.88
N ASP A 754 4.95 4.78 32.67
CA ASP A 754 4.38 5.79 33.53
C ASP A 754 4.27 7.10 32.73
N MET A 755 3.04 7.60 32.56
CA MET A 755 2.75 8.74 31.69
C MET A 755 2.37 9.99 32.51
N GLY A 756 2.82 11.16 32.07
CA GLY A 756 2.52 12.42 32.74
C GLY A 756 2.35 13.60 31.79
N PRO A 757 1.89 14.77 32.32
CA PRO A 757 1.56 15.93 31.51
C PRO A 757 2.77 16.83 31.18
N GLN A 758 3.95 16.58 31.74
CA GLN A 758 5.12 17.39 31.55
C GLN A 758 6.27 16.58 30.96
N PRO A 759 7.10 17.19 30.08
CA PRO A 759 8.33 16.58 29.63
C PRO A 759 9.20 16.05 30.77
N SER A 760 9.80 14.90 30.58
CA SER A 760 10.73 14.26 31.53
C SER A 760 12.14 14.16 30.99
N LYS A 761 13.05 13.63 31.81
CA LYS A 761 14.42 13.29 31.39
C LYS A 761 14.59 11.80 31.05
N TRP A 762 13.50 11.03 30.98
CA TRP A 762 13.57 9.63 30.60
C TRP A 762 14.30 9.48 29.25
N ALA A 763 15.23 8.54 29.17
CA ALA A 763 16.07 8.24 28.01
C ALA A 763 16.89 9.40 27.42
N SER A 764 16.94 10.58 28.08
CA SER A 764 17.62 11.78 27.56
C SER A 764 19.15 11.65 27.48
N LEU A 765 19.75 10.61 28.03
CA LEU A 765 21.21 10.34 27.96
C LEU A 765 21.58 9.41 26.80
N TRP A 766 20.62 8.72 26.20
CA TRP A 766 20.89 7.83 25.08
C TRP A 766 21.20 8.61 23.80
N ARG A 767 22.04 8.06 22.92
CA ARG A 767 22.49 8.73 21.68
C ARG A 767 22.58 7.81 20.48
N GLY A 768 22.28 6.50 20.65
CA GLY A 768 22.61 5.52 19.63
C GLY A 768 24.13 5.29 19.50
N SER A 769 24.50 4.49 18.54
CA SER A 769 25.89 4.22 18.19
C SER A 769 26.10 4.52 16.71
N PRO A 770 27.12 5.30 16.33
CA PRO A 770 27.40 5.52 14.93
C PRO A 770 27.87 4.22 14.26
N LEU A 771 27.64 4.12 12.95
CA LEU A 771 28.16 3.00 12.17
C LEU A 771 29.69 2.93 12.25
N PRO A 772 30.26 1.71 12.27
CA PRO A 772 31.71 1.55 12.25
C PRO A 772 32.27 2.01 10.89
N SER A 773 33.44 2.61 10.91
CA SER A 773 34.24 2.88 9.71
C SER A 773 35.45 1.95 9.69
N PHE A 774 35.66 1.29 8.57
CA PHE A 774 36.80 0.40 8.39
C PHE A 774 37.87 1.06 7.53
N ARG A 775 39.14 0.99 7.95
CA ARG A 775 40.25 1.39 7.08
C ARG A 775 40.29 0.46 5.86
N GLN A 776 40.37 1.07 4.68
CA GLN A 776 40.52 0.38 3.41
C GLN A 776 41.87 -0.32 3.31
#